data_dd09407fd54ff48ac86e960515657912
#
_entry.id   dd09407fd54ff48ac86e960515657912
#
_cell.length_a   1.000
_cell.length_b   1.000
_cell.length_c   1.000
_cell.angle_alpha   90.00
_cell.angle_beta   90.00
_cell.angle_gamma   90.00
#
_symmetry.space_group_name_H-M   'P 1'
#
loop_
_entity.id
_entity.type
_entity.pdbx_description
1 polymer ?
#
loop_
_entity_poly.entity_id
_entity_poly.type
_entity_poly.pdbx_seq_one_letter_code
_entity_poly.pdbx_strand_id
1 'polypeptide(L)'
;MASIYLPSTCPHDCPSACALEVEKLDDFTIGKVRGAKDNDYTLGVVCAKVASYKERVHNPKRLTQPLKLVGKKGEGNFEPISWDHAFDEIVAKFKKVTDEFGAESVWPYYFAGTMGLVQRDGINRLRNVMGYSRQDMTICTSLAWTGWVAGTGSLWGTDPRDIQHSDLIIVWGGNPVSTQVNVMTHISKARKSRDAKLIVIDPYRTPTADAADTYIAIRPGTDGALACALMHVLFAEGYADDDYLQTYTDKPTELRQHLSSKTPAWASKITGIPEQEIFNLARLYGSTQKSYIRVGYGFSRSRNGAANLHAVACLPAITGAWKYKGGGALHSNSGMYFIDQTLIMGTDFENTSIRSLDMSRIGAVLNNEEKDLFGGPPVKAMIMQNINPAEVAPDTNKVLKGLAREDLFTVVHEQFMTDTAKYADIVLPATMFLEHEDIYRPGGHMYLQATRKVIEPLADCRSNHDVISELGRRLGSTHPGDYMSAWEMVNQTLVASGKPTADELADMRWLDCSLSNEDANFLNGFNTPDGKFHFAPNWATFGDDLGVMPKMPDHLENIDEVTDIYPYRLVTAPARRFLNTSFTASPSSIAKEGRPRAMIHPDICDKLGVKEGNRIRLGNDRGTVVVHVHPFDGLQKDVVVVEGVWPNKAFEEGVGINSLTSADRGSPAGGAVFHDTAIWLRSP
;
A
#
# COMPACT_ATOMS: atom_id res chain seq x y z
N MET A 1 14.17 8.46 37.92
CA MET A 1 14.00 7.02 37.63
C MET A 1 14.72 6.73 36.32
N ALA A 2 15.37 5.58 36.19
CA ALA A 2 15.96 5.19 34.92
C ALA A 2 14.79 4.97 33.92
N SER A 3 14.91 5.51 32.71
CA SER A 3 13.90 5.31 31.67
C SER A 3 13.84 3.83 31.27
N ILE A 4 12.63 3.27 31.20
CA ILE A 4 12.40 1.88 30.81
C ILE A 4 12.05 1.88 29.31
N TYR A 5 12.74 1.05 28.51
CA TYR A 5 12.42 0.82 27.12
C TYR A 5 11.67 -0.49 26.96
N LEU A 6 10.49 -0.45 26.37
CA LEU A 6 9.66 -1.62 26.09
C LEU A 6 9.64 -1.92 24.59
N PRO A 7 9.62 -3.22 24.20
CA PRO A 7 9.52 -3.60 22.79
C PRO A 7 8.16 -3.25 22.22
N SER A 8 8.14 -2.91 20.95
CA SER A 8 6.92 -2.70 20.15
C SER A 8 7.22 -2.88 18.65
N THR A 9 6.21 -2.76 17.81
CA THR A 9 6.34 -2.87 16.35
C THR A 9 5.65 -1.69 15.70
N CYS A 10 6.25 -1.15 14.64
CA CYS A 10 5.65 -0.08 13.85
C CYS A 10 4.38 -0.58 13.15
N PRO A 11 3.21 0.04 13.37
CA PRO A 11 1.93 -0.45 12.88
C PRO A 11 1.60 0.01 11.46
N HIS A 12 2.41 0.90 10.90
CA HIS A 12 2.05 1.61 9.68
C HIS A 12 2.17 0.75 8.42
N ASP A 13 1.38 1.11 7.39
CA ASP A 13 1.40 0.55 6.04
C ASP A 13 2.75 0.84 5.36
N CYS A 14 3.75 0.10 5.79
CA CYS A 14 5.13 0.19 5.33
C CYS A 14 5.75 -1.21 5.36
N PRO A 15 6.43 -1.64 4.30
CA PRO A 15 7.06 -2.96 4.26
C PRO A 15 8.03 -3.25 5.40
N SER A 16 8.62 -2.20 6.02
CA SER A 16 9.59 -2.38 7.11
C SER A 16 8.99 -2.84 8.44
N ALA A 17 7.73 -2.47 8.79
CA ALA A 17 7.14 -2.78 10.10
C ALA A 17 8.21 -2.93 11.20
N CYS A 18 9.00 -1.86 11.41
CA CYS A 18 10.25 -1.87 12.19
C CYS A 18 10.03 -2.41 13.60
N ALA A 19 10.95 -3.25 14.09
CA ALA A 19 11.05 -3.59 15.50
C ALA A 19 11.47 -2.34 16.29
N LEU A 20 10.67 -1.95 17.28
CA LEU A 20 10.81 -0.71 18.01
C LEU A 20 11.20 -0.95 19.48
N GLU A 21 11.83 0.05 20.05
CA GLU A 21 12.00 0.24 21.49
C GLU A 21 11.41 1.59 21.87
N VAL A 22 10.42 1.57 22.76
CA VAL A 22 9.65 2.75 23.18
C VAL A 22 9.96 3.07 24.64
N GLU A 23 10.39 4.29 24.90
CA GLU A 23 10.63 4.80 26.25
C GLU A 23 9.29 5.05 26.95
N LYS A 24 8.99 4.24 27.97
CA LYS A 24 7.84 4.44 28.86
C LYS A 24 8.26 5.35 30.00
N LEU A 25 7.60 6.49 30.14
CA LEU A 25 7.83 7.45 31.23
C LEU A 25 6.90 7.20 32.40
N ASP A 26 5.63 6.90 32.13
CA ASP A 26 4.60 6.47 33.06
C ASP A 26 3.54 5.63 32.32
N ASP A 27 2.42 5.31 32.98
CA ASP A 27 1.38 4.46 32.38
C ASP A 27 0.64 5.10 31.20
N PHE A 28 0.76 6.40 31.01
CA PHE A 28 0.07 7.15 29.94
C PHE A 28 1.01 7.91 29.02
N THR A 29 2.32 7.96 29.35
CA THR A 29 3.26 8.85 28.66
C THR A 29 4.45 8.09 28.08
N ILE A 30 4.73 8.33 26.79
CA ILE A 30 5.94 7.85 26.13
C ILE A 30 6.97 8.97 25.94
N GLY A 31 8.23 8.60 25.93
CA GLY A 31 9.36 9.46 25.55
C GLY A 31 9.81 9.21 24.13
N LYS A 32 11.04 8.72 23.96
CA LYS A 32 11.66 8.45 22.65
C LYS A 32 11.16 7.13 22.07
N VAL A 33 11.03 7.10 20.72
CA VAL A 33 10.83 5.89 19.95
C VAL A 33 12.06 5.68 19.07
N ARG A 34 12.67 4.49 19.13
CA ARG A 34 13.84 4.12 18.35
C ARG A 34 13.70 2.70 17.79
N GLY A 35 14.49 2.35 16.80
CA GLY A 35 14.57 1.00 16.28
C GLY A 35 15.35 0.08 17.22
N ALA A 36 14.98 -1.20 17.24
CA ALA A 36 15.73 -2.24 17.94
C ALA A 36 17.07 -2.47 17.22
N LYS A 37 18.18 -2.30 17.95
CA LYS A 37 19.54 -2.41 17.38
C LYS A 37 19.94 -3.84 17.10
N ASP A 38 19.46 -4.75 17.90
CA ASP A 38 19.72 -6.19 17.86
C ASP A 38 18.86 -6.96 16.85
N ASN A 39 17.84 -6.32 16.26
CA ASN A 39 17.15 -6.86 15.11
C ASN A 39 18.00 -6.63 13.84
N ASP A 40 18.41 -7.70 13.14
CA ASP A 40 19.38 -7.64 12.05
C ASP A 40 18.83 -7.04 10.74
N TYR A 41 17.50 -6.86 10.64
CA TYR A 41 16.89 -6.09 9.57
C TYR A 41 16.71 -4.62 9.95
N THR A 42 16.18 -4.32 11.14
CA THR A 42 15.92 -2.95 11.61
C THR A 42 17.21 -2.19 11.92
N LEU A 43 18.21 -2.85 12.57
CA LEU A 43 19.54 -2.32 12.89
C LEU A 43 19.50 -0.95 13.58
N GLY A 44 18.51 -0.74 14.43
CA GLY A 44 18.32 0.53 15.15
C GLY A 44 17.75 1.68 14.31
N VAL A 45 17.49 1.49 13.01
CA VAL A 45 17.05 2.55 12.09
C VAL A 45 15.53 2.62 12.01
N VAL A 46 14.98 3.82 12.20
CA VAL A 46 13.57 4.13 11.98
C VAL A 46 13.43 5.38 11.12
N CYS A 47 12.30 5.49 10.42
CA CYS A 47 12.02 6.66 9.60
C CYS A 47 11.68 7.90 10.44
N ALA A 48 11.76 9.07 9.80
CA ALA A 48 11.50 10.34 10.45
C ALA A 48 10.05 10.51 10.97
N LYS A 49 9.08 9.76 10.43
CA LYS A 49 7.70 9.73 10.91
C LYS A 49 7.62 9.09 12.30
N VAL A 50 8.20 7.91 12.43
CA VAL A 50 8.16 7.10 13.66
C VAL A 50 9.05 7.68 14.78
N ALA A 51 10.19 8.27 14.44
CA ALA A 51 11.05 8.95 15.42
C ALA A 51 10.33 10.09 16.19
N SER A 52 9.32 10.71 15.59
CA SER A 52 8.51 11.79 16.20
C SER A 52 7.16 11.28 16.72
N TYR A 53 6.98 9.98 16.94
CA TYR A 53 5.66 9.39 17.19
C TYR A 53 4.99 9.91 18.47
N LYS A 54 5.76 10.34 19.48
CA LYS A 54 5.25 10.97 20.70
C LYS A 54 4.35 12.19 20.41
N GLU A 55 4.63 12.96 19.35
CA GLU A 55 3.78 14.09 18.96
C GLU A 55 2.38 13.65 18.50
N ARG A 56 2.27 12.44 17.95
CA ARG A 56 1.00 11.86 17.52
C ARG A 56 0.25 11.27 18.71
N VAL A 57 0.93 10.49 19.56
CA VAL A 57 0.32 9.85 20.73
C VAL A 57 -0.24 10.88 21.70
N HIS A 58 0.52 11.94 21.98
CA HIS A 58 0.15 13.01 22.92
C HIS A 58 -0.45 14.25 22.24
N ASN A 59 -0.98 14.09 21.02
CA ASN A 59 -1.61 15.20 20.32
C ASN A 59 -2.92 15.59 21.00
N PRO A 60 -3.09 16.87 21.42
CA PRO A 60 -4.31 17.30 22.11
C PRO A 60 -5.57 17.29 21.24
N LYS A 61 -5.43 17.06 19.92
CA LYS A 61 -6.56 16.94 18.98
C LYS A 61 -7.07 15.51 18.83
N ARG A 62 -6.54 14.55 19.61
CA ARG A 62 -7.07 13.19 19.62
C ARG A 62 -8.52 13.18 20.10
N LEU A 63 -9.32 12.32 19.48
CA LEU A 63 -10.65 11.99 19.97
C LEU A 63 -10.53 11.24 21.29
N THR A 64 -11.36 11.56 22.26
CA THR A 64 -11.28 11.00 23.62
C THR A 64 -12.60 10.40 24.12
N GLN A 65 -13.71 10.63 23.42
CA GLN A 65 -15.04 10.14 23.77
C GLN A 65 -15.89 9.95 22.51
N PRO A 66 -16.92 9.09 22.52
CA PRO A 66 -17.84 8.97 21.39
C PRO A 66 -18.60 10.26 21.14
N LEU A 67 -18.84 10.55 19.87
CA LEU A 67 -19.48 11.77 19.39
C LEU A 67 -20.66 11.42 18.48
N LYS A 68 -21.77 12.16 18.60
CA LYS A 68 -22.94 12.08 17.73
C LYS A 68 -23.08 13.36 16.92
N LEU A 69 -23.41 13.22 15.64
CA LEU A 69 -23.64 14.35 14.75
C LEU A 69 -24.85 15.20 15.21
N VAL A 70 -24.66 16.52 15.19
CA VAL A 70 -25.69 17.52 15.39
C VAL A 70 -25.73 18.43 14.17
N GLY A 71 -26.81 18.38 13.41
CA GLY A 71 -26.92 19.12 12.16
C GLY A 71 -26.65 18.27 10.92
N LYS A 72 -26.00 18.84 9.91
CA LYS A 72 -25.79 18.18 8.61
C LYS A 72 -24.42 17.50 8.52
N LYS A 73 -24.38 16.41 7.78
CA LYS A 73 -23.13 15.72 7.44
C LYS A 73 -22.14 16.67 6.74
N GLY A 74 -20.88 16.60 7.13
CA GLY A 74 -19.83 17.45 6.60
C GLY A 74 -19.60 18.78 7.32
N GLU A 75 -20.56 19.25 8.13
CA GLU A 75 -20.40 20.49 8.93
C GLU A 75 -19.43 20.32 10.11
N GLY A 76 -19.27 19.09 10.60
CA GLY A 76 -18.36 18.78 11.70
C GLY A 76 -18.87 19.17 13.08
N ASN A 77 -20.19 19.34 13.25
CA ASN A 77 -20.82 19.67 14.51
C ASN A 77 -21.22 18.38 15.24
N PHE A 78 -20.65 18.15 16.42
CA PHE A 78 -20.87 16.93 17.20
C PHE A 78 -21.11 17.25 18.67
N GLU A 79 -21.90 16.39 19.33
CA GLU A 79 -22.06 16.38 20.78
C GLU A 79 -21.53 15.07 21.39
N PRO A 80 -20.96 15.10 22.61
CA PRO A 80 -20.52 13.91 23.31
C PRO A 80 -21.68 12.99 23.67
N ILE A 81 -21.47 11.67 23.52
CA ILE A 81 -22.39 10.64 24.01
C ILE A 81 -21.61 9.55 24.76
N SER A 82 -22.31 8.70 25.51
CA SER A 82 -21.67 7.53 26.12
C SER A 82 -21.44 6.40 25.10
N TRP A 83 -20.52 5.48 25.41
CA TRP A 83 -20.30 4.28 24.62
C TRP A 83 -21.56 3.42 24.49
N ASP A 84 -22.33 3.25 25.59
CA ASP A 84 -23.57 2.46 25.55
C ASP A 84 -24.59 3.10 24.62
N HIS A 85 -24.77 4.42 24.69
CA HIS A 85 -25.64 5.13 23.76
C HIS A 85 -25.18 4.96 22.31
N ALA A 86 -23.89 5.09 22.05
CA ALA A 86 -23.34 4.89 20.70
C ALA A 86 -23.62 3.47 20.19
N PHE A 87 -23.32 2.44 20.99
CA PHE A 87 -23.57 1.05 20.59
C PHE A 87 -25.06 0.75 20.41
N ASP A 88 -25.91 1.20 21.29
CA ASP A 88 -27.35 0.97 21.18
C ASP A 88 -27.93 1.59 19.91
N GLU A 89 -27.51 2.80 19.55
CA GLU A 89 -27.92 3.46 18.32
C GLU A 89 -27.37 2.75 17.07
N ILE A 90 -26.10 2.36 17.06
CA ILE A 90 -25.48 1.63 15.94
C ILE A 90 -26.21 0.30 15.72
N VAL A 91 -26.43 -0.47 16.78
CA VAL A 91 -27.10 -1.78 16.71
C VAL A 91 -28.53 -1.64 16.22
N ALA A 92 -29.29 -0.65 16.76
CA ALA A 92 -30.66 -0.39 16.31
C ALA A 92 -30.71 -0.03 14.82
N LYS A 93 -29.79 0.83 14.35
CA LYS A 93 -29.71 1.23 12.93
C LYS A 93 -29.32 0.07 12.03
N PHE A 94 -28.32 -0.72 12.42
CA PHE A 94 -27.89 -1.87 11.62
C PHE A 94 -28.98 -2.92 11.50
N LYS A 95 -29.68 -3.26 12.60
CA LYS A 95 -30.85 -4.16 12.56
C LYS A 95 -31.93 -3.62 11.66
N LYS A 96 -32.33 -2.35 11.84
CA LYS A 96 -33.35 -1.72 10.99
C LYS A 96 -32.99 -1.78 9.50
N VAL A 97 -31.74 -1.43 9.14
CA VAL A 97 -31.28 -1.45 7.74
C VAL A 97 -31.27 -2.88 7.21
N THR A 98 -30.84 -3.86 8.01
CA THR A 98 -30.84 -5.28 7.63
C THR A 98 -32.26 -5.81 7.41
N ASP A 99 -33.21 -5.44 8.28
CA ASP A 99 -34.62 -5.86 8.18
C ASP A 99 -35.33 -5.24 6.95
N GLU A 100 -35.02 -3.99 6.63
CA GLU A 100 -35.69 -3.25 5.54
C GLU A 100 -35.04 -3.56 4.14
N PHE A 101 -33.72 -3.73 4.07
CA PHE A 101 -32.98 -3.79 2.80
C PHE A 101 -32.13 -5.05 2.62
N GLY A 102 -32.06 -5.92 3.61
CA GLY A 102 -31.20 -7.10 3.63
C GLY A 102 -29.81 -6.79 4.20
N ALA A 103 -29.11 -7.85 4.67
CA ALA A 103 -27.81 -7.72 5.35
C ALA A 103 -26.73 -7.08 4.46
N GLU A 104 -26.76 -7.35 3.15
CA GLU A 104 -25.80 -6.76 2.20
C GLU A 104 -25.93 -5.24 2.01
N SER A 105 -26.93 -4.58 2.60
CA SER A 105 -27.04 -3.12 2.66
C SER A 105 -26.13 -2.49 3.73
N VAL A 106 -25.51 -3.30 4.59
CA VAL A 106 -24.47 -2.88 5.54
C VAL A 106 -23.11 -3.20 4.96
N TRP A 107 -22.21 -2.21 4.93
CA TRP A 107 -20.85 -2.38 4.45
C TRP A 107 -19.80 -1.98 5.48
N PRO A 108 -19.23 -2.92 6.25
CA PRO A 108 -18.04 -2.67 7.04
C PRO A 108 -16.86 -2.37 6.11
N TYR A 109 -16.26 -1.17 6.25
CA TYR A 109 -15.26 -0.65 5.34
C TYR A 109 -13.96 -0.33 6.07
N TYR A 110 -12.82 -0.83 5.58
CA TYR A 110 -11.54 -0.66 6.27
C TYR A 110 -10.36 -0.74 5.32
N PHE A 111 -9.19 -0.29 5.79
CA PHE A 111 -7.92 -0.58 5.15
C PHE A 111 -6.75 -0.50 6.13
N ALA A 112 -5.54 -0.24 5.62
CA ALA A 112 -4.25 -0.39 6.29
C ALA A 112 -3.83 0.82 7.16
N GLY A 113 -4.73 1.47 7.87
CA GLY A 113 -4.38 2.48 8.88
C GLY A 113 -3.56 1.90 10.03
N THR A 114 -3.70 0.59 10.29
CA THR A 114 -2.75 -0.27 11.01
C THR A 114 -2.46 -1.52 10.20
N MET A 115 -1.28 -2.12 10.38
CA MET A 115 -0.90 -3.39 9.77
C MET A 115 -0.99 -4.57 10.75
N GLY A 116 -1.34 -4.32 12.00
CA GLY A 116 -1.61 -5.37 12.98
C GLY A 116 -2.84 -6.18 12.60
N LEU A 117 -2.74 -7.51 12.64
CA LEU A 117 -3.76 -8.40 12.08
C LEU A 117 -5.06 -8.35 12.87
N VAL A 118 -4.99 -8.31 14.21
CA VAL A 118 -6.18 -8.28 15.07
C VAL A 118 -6.93 -6.98 14.90
N GLN A 119 -6.22 -5.85 14.94
CA GLN A 119 -6.84 -4.52 14.89
C GLN A 119 -7.23 -4.09 13.46
N ARG A 120 -6.62 -4.69 12.43
CA ARG A 120 -6.98 -4.39 11.04
C ARG A 120 -8.08 -5.29 10.51
N ASP A 121 -7.87 -6.61 10.66
CA ASP A 121 -8.67 -7.60 9.93
C ASP A 121 -9.89 -8.09 10.73
N GLY A 122 -9.98 -7.77 12.04
CA GLY A 122 -11.09 -8.18 12.90
C GLY A 122 -12.47 -7.69 12.45
N ILE A 123 -12.56 -6.60 11.70
CA ILE A 123 -13.81 -6.10 11.11
C ILE A 123 -14.42 -7.09 10.10
N ASN A 124 -13.60 -7.97 9.49
CA ASN A 124 -14.11 -9.04 8.62
C ASN A 124 -14.95 -10.05 9.39
N ARG A 125 -14.62 -10.31 10.67
CA ARG A 125 -15.41 -11.18 11.53
C ARG A 125 -16.84 -10.66 11.64
N LEU A 126 -17.03 -9.36 11.88
CA LEU A 126 -18.35 -8.75 11.93
C LEU A 126 -19.11 -8.98 10.62
N ARG A 127 -18.47 -8.72 9.46
CA ARG A 127 -19.15 -8.89 8.16
C ARG A 127 -19.50 -10.35 7.86
N ASN A 128 -18.60 -11.27 8.14
CA ASN A 128 -18.80 -12.69 7.84
C ASN A 128 -19.89 -13.29 8.74
N VAL A 129 -19.88 -12.99 10.03
CA VAL A 129 -20.89 -13.51 10.99
C VAL A 129 -22.27 -12.90 10.74
N MET A 130 -22.35 -11.62 10.38
CA MET A 130 -23.64 -10.91 10.16
C MET A 130 -24.15 -11.03 8.71
N GLY A 131 -23.39 -11.62 7.79
CA GLY A 131 -23.76 -11.70 6.38
C GLY A 131 -23.78 -10.34 5.66
N TYR A 132 -22.95 -9.40 6.09
CA TYR A 132 -22.83 -8.06 5.49
C TYR A 132 -22.01 -8.09 4.20
N SER A 133 -22.12 -7.05 3.37
CA SER A 133 -21.34 -6.93 2.14
C SER A 133 -19.85 -7.15 2.37
N ARG A 134 -19.23 -8.00 1.55
CA ARG A 134 -17.80 -8.26 1.54
C ARG A 134 -17.05 -7.09 0.89
N GLN A 135 -15.71 -7.10 0.95
CA GLN A 135 -14.88 -6.03 0.40
C GLN A 135 -13.68 -6.59 -0.33
N ASP A 136 -13.51 -6.14 -1.57
CA ASP A 136 -12.27 -6.37 -2.33
C ASP A 136 -11.22 -5.33 -1.95
N MET A 137 -10.04 -5.81 -1.58
CA MET A 137 -8.92 -4.99 -1.07
C MET A 137 -8.08 -4.43 -2.23
N THR A 138 -8.61 -3.46 -2.96
CA THR A 138 -8.10 -3.03 -4.27
C THR A 138 -7.32 -1.71 -4.25
N ILE A 139 -7.27 -0.97 -3.16
CA ILE A 139 -6.65 0.39 -3.17
C ILE A 139 -5.12 0.37 -3.24
N CYS A 140 -4.40 -0.65 -2.74
CA CYS A 140 -2.96 -0.55 -2.53
C CYS A 140 -2.12 -1.44 -3.45
N THR A 141 -2.19 -2.75 -3.29
CA THR A 141 -1.16 -3.68 -3.80
C THR A 141 -1.67 -4.73 -4.76
N SER A 142 -2.98 -4.85 -4.96
CA SER A 142 -3.61 -5.93 -5.73
C SER A 142 -2.96 -6.14 -7.11
N LEU A 143 -2.74 -5.08 -7.88
CA LEU A 143 -2.14 -5.17 -9.21
C LEU A 143 -0.71 -5.69 -9.19
N ALA A 144 0.14 -5.13 -8.32
CA ALA A 144 1.53 -5.56 -8.22
C ALA A 144 1.64 -6.99 -7.67
N TRP A 145 0.87 -7.33 -6.63
CA TRP A 145 0.84 -8.70 -6.10
C TRP A 145 0.45 -9.71 -7.17
N THR A 146 -0.60 -9.39 -7.92
CA THR A 146 -1.05 -10.25 -9.02
C THR A 146 0.05 -10.48 -10.05
N GLY A 147 0.71 -9.41 -10.49
CA GLY A 147 1.81 -9.52 -11.44
C GLY A 147 2.99 -10.36 -10.95
N TRP A 148 3.34 -10.25 -9.66
CA TRP A 148 4.38 -11.04 -9.05
C TRP A 148 3.99 -12.53 -8.95
N VAL A 149 2.80 -12.80 -8.38
CA VAL A 149 2.32 -14.16 -8.16
C VAL A 149 2.02 -14.88 -9.47
N ALA A 150 1.62 -14.15 -10.52
CA ALA A 150 1.37 -14.71 -11.85
C ALA A 150 2.61 -15.44 -12.41
N GLY A 151 3.81 -14.91 -12.15
CA GLY A 151 5.06 -15.57 -12.56
C GLY A 151 5.58 -16.59 -11.53
N THR A 152 5.56 -16.25 -10.25
CA THR A 152 6.25 -16.99 -9.18
C THR A 152 5.37 -18.00 -8.43
N GLY A 153 4.05 -17.84 -8.49
CA GLY A 153 3.09 -18.67 -7.74
C GLY A 153 2.98 -18.32 -6.25
N SER A 154 3.78 -17.38 -5.74
CA SER A 154 3.80 -17.05 -4.31
C SER A 154 4.21 -15.61 -4.03
N LEU A 155 3.81 -15.11 -2.86
CA LEU A 155 4.11 -13.73 -2.45
C LEU A 155 5.31 -13.71 -1.49
N TRP A 156 6.45 -14.20 -1.99
CA TRP A 156 7.79 -14.06 -1.38
C TRP A 156 8.86 -13.95 -2.45
N GLY A 157 10.09 -13.72 -2.06
CA GLY A 157 11.27 -13.65 -2.91
C GLY A 157 12.54 -13.63 -2.06
N THR A 158 13.66 -13.26 -2.68
CA THR A 158 14.97 -13.22 -2.04
C THR A 158 14.96 -12.39 -0.76
N ASP A 159 15.58 -12.92 0.29
CA ASP A 159 15.74 -12.24 1.57
C ASP A 159 16.32 -10.81 1.39
N PRO A 160 15.64 -9.75 1.87
CA PRO A 160 16.15 -8.38 1.74
C PRO A 160 17.48 -8.15 2.48
N ARG A 161 17.84 -9.00 3.47
CA ARG A 161 19.18 -8.96 4.10
C ARG A 161 20.27 -9.38 3.14
N ASP A 162 19.95 -10.18 2.12
CA ASP A 162 20.89 -10.63 1.11
C ASP A 162 21.34 -9.54 0.13
N ILE A 163 20.66 -8.39 0.10
CA ILE A 163 21.11 -7.18 -0.61
C ILE A 163 22.59 -6.85 -0.26
N GLN A 164 23.03 -7.10 0.99
CA GLN A 164 24.41 -6.87 1.39
C GLN A 164 25.45 -7.72 0.61
N HIS A 165 25.01 -8.76 -0.08
CA HIS A 165 25.83 -9.66 -0.90
C HIS A 165 25.75 -9.36 -2.41
N SER A 166 24.98 -8.36 -2.81
CA SER A 166 24.79 -7.96 -4.21
C SER A 166 25.97 -7.15 -4.74
N ASP A 167 26.22 -7.25 -6.04
CA ASP A 167 27.19 -6.43 -6.78
C ASP A 167 26.45 -5.34 -7.60
N LEU A 168 25.17 -5.58 -7.94
CA LEU A 168 24.26 -4.63 -8.54
C LEU A 168 22.91 -4.65 -7.81
N ILE A 169 22.39 -3.48 -7.48
CA ILE A 169 21.09 -3.32 -6.85
C ILE A 169 20.25 -2.38 -7.71
N ILE A 170 19.08 -2.83 -8.13
CA ILE A 170 18.11 -2.03 -8.88
C ILE A 170 16.91 -1.79 -7.95
N VAL A 171 16.64 -0.54 -7.57
CA VAL A 171 15.40 -0.15 -6.93
C VAL A 171 14.45 0.37 -8.01
N TRP A 172 13.38 -0.35 -8.26
CA TRP A 172 12.45 -0.05 -9.35
C TRP A 172 11.05 0.26 -8.82
N GLY A 173 10.56 1.48 -9.07
CA GLY A 173 9.24 1.93 -8.64
C GLY A 173 9.07 2.04 -7.13
N GLY A 174 10.13 2.43 -6.42
CA GLY A 174 10.16 2.54 -4.97
C GLY A 174 11.10 3.59 -4.43
N ASN A 175 10.76 4.17 -3.27
CA ASN A 175 11.54 5.22 -2.60
C ASN A 175 11.90 4.82 -1.15
N PRO A 176 12.84 3.85 -0.96
CA PRO A 176 13.21 3.36 0.38
C PRO A 176 13.65 4.44 1.36
N VAL A 177 14.33 5.50 0.92
CA VAL A 177 14.73 6.62 1.80
C VAL A 177 13.53 7.27 2.49
N SER A 178 12.38 7.32 1.84
CA SER A 178 11.15 7.90 2.39
C SER A 178 10.18 6.87 2.99
N THR A 179 10.24 5.60 2.56
CA THR A 179 9.23 4.59 2.89
C THR A 179 9.79 3.36 3.59
N GLN A 180 10.86 2.75 3.11
CA GLN A 180 11.44 1.51 3.63
C GLN A 180 12.92 1.73 3.99
N VAL A 181 13.19 2.59 4.97
CA VAL A 181 14.54 3.08 5.30
C VAL A 181 15.57 1.98 5.60
N ASN A 182 15.14 0.85 6.13
CA ASN A 182 16.01 -0.27 6.50
C ASN A 182 16.69 -0.90 5.28
N VAL A 183 16.03 -0.96 4.13
CA VAL A 183 16.63 -1.43 2.87
C VAL A 183 17.87 -0.61 2.50
N MET A 184 17.84 0.70 2.74
CA MET A 184 19.00 1.57 2.48
C MET A 184 20.20 1.23 3.35
N THR A 185 19.98 0.68 4.56
CA THR A 185 21.07 0.20 5.43
C THR A 185 21.77 -1.01 4.80
N HIS A 186 21.00 -1.97 4.26
CA HIS A 186 21.57 -3.15 3.58
C HIS A 186 22.24 -2.78 2.27
N ILE A 187 21.67 -1.86 1.48
CA ILE A 187 22.30 -1.28 0.28
C ILE A 187 23.62 -0.60 0.65
N SER A 188 23.65 0.20 1.72
CA SER A 188 24.90 0.84 2.17
C SER A 188 25.98 -0.16 2.57
N LYS A 189 25.60 -1.30 3.18
CA LYS A 189 26.57 -2.37 3.49
C LYS A 189 27.16 -2.97 2.20
N ALA A 190 26.33 -3.30 1.19
CA ALA A 190 26.81 -3.81 -0.10
C ALA A 190 27.78 -2.82 -0.79
N ARG A 191 27.40 -1.55 -0.85
CA ARG A 191 28.24 -0.50 -1.46
C ARG A 191 29.59 -0.35 -0.76
N LYS A 192 29.63 -0.41 0.58
CA LYS A 192 30.86 -0.27 1.37
C LYS A 192 31.77 -1.49 1.27
N SER A 193 31.22 -2.70 1.24
CA SER A 193 31.99 -3.95 1.32
C SER A 193 32.30 -4.56 -0.04
N ARG A 194 31.56 -4.22 -1.09
CA ARG A 194 31.61 -4.86 -2.41
C ARG A 194 31.69 -3.86 -3.58
N ASP A 195 31.69 -2.56 -3.33
CA ASP A 195 31.53 -1.51 -4.35
C ASP A 195 30.28 -1.70 -5.24
N ALA A 196 29.21 -2.25 -4.65
CA ALA A 196 27.95 -2.54 -5.35
C ALA A 196 27.36 -1.27 -5.96
N LYS A 197 26.89 -1.37 -7.20
CA LYS A 197 26.21 -0.26 -7.88
C LYS A 197 24.75 -0.21 -7.51
N LEU A 198 24.23 1.01 -7.32
CA LEU A 198 22.81 1.29 -7.08
C LEU A 198 22.23 2.01 -8.29
N ILE A 199 21.21 1.40 -8.91
CA ILE A 199 20.40 2.02 -9.95
C ILE A 199 19.00 2.26 -9.39
N VAL A 200 18.40 3.41 -9.69
CA VAL A 200 17.02 3.71 -9.35
C VAL A 200 16.23 4.04 -10.62
N ILE A 201 15.13 3.34 -10.82
CA ILE A 201 14.17 3.55 -11.92
C ILE A 201 12.87 4.05 -11.30
N ASP A 202 12.49 5.29 -11.57
CA ASP A 202 11.32 5.94 -10.97
C ASP A 202 10.87 7.11 -11.88
N PRO A 203 9.57 7.49 -11.89
CA PRO A 203 9.09 8.63 -12.67
C PRO A 203 9.74 9.97 -12.34
N TYR A 204 10.25 10.15 -11.13
CA TYR A 204 10.94 11.38 -10.73
C TYR A 204 12.14 11.06 -9.83
N ARG A 205 13.09 11.99 -9.76
CA ARG A 205 14.30 11.86 -8.92
C ARG A 205 13.93 11.94 -7.45
N THR A 206 13.65 10.78 -6.86
CA THR A 206 13.34 10.63 -5.44
C THR A 206 14.60 10.80 -4.57
N PRO A 207 14.46 11.00 -3.24
CA PRO A 207 15.61 10.94 -2.34
C PRO A 207 16.41 9.63 -2.39
N THR A 208 15.82 8.53 -2.86
CA THR A 208 16.55 7.29 -3.13
C THR A 208 17.38 7.40 -4.41
N ALA A 209 16.85 8.06 -5.43
CA ALA A 209 17.58 8.34 -6.67
C ALA A 209 18.78 9.27 -6.46
N ASP A 210 18.67 10.21 -5.52
CA ASP A 210 19.80 11.08 -5.12
C ASP A 210 20.97 10.29 -4.50
N ALA A 211 20.69 9.13 -3.91
CA ALA A 211 21.70 8.25 -3.35
C ALA A 211 22.26 7.22 -4.37
N ALA A 212 21.70 7.16 -5.58
CA ALA A 212 22.05 6.19 -6.59
C ALA A 212 23.30 6.59 -7.42
N ASP A 213 23.98 5.60 -8.00
CA ASP A 213 25.01 5.82 -9.00
C ASP A 213 24.41 6.21 -10.35
N THR A 214 23.21 5.67 -10.64
CA THR A 214 22.45 5.99 -11.86
C THR A 214 20.97 6.12 -11.53
N TYR A 215 20.36 7.19 -11.99
CA TYR A 215 18.92 7.40 -11.97
C TYR A 215 18.37 7.39 -13.41
N ILE A 216 17.29 6.63 -13.62
CA ILE A 216 16.60 6.50 -14.90
C ILE A 216 15.17 7.01 -14.72
N ALA A 217 14.86 8.15 -15.36
CA ALA A 217 13.52 8.73 -15.38
C ALA A 217 12.64 7.99 -16.39
N ILE A 218 11.64 7.27 -15.91
CA ILE A 218 10.71 6.52 -16.76
C ILE A 218 9.33 7.21 -16.82
N ARG A 219 8.66 7.20 -17.97
CA ARG A 219 7.24 7.60 -18.01
C ARG A 219 6.40 6.65 -17.17
N PRO A 220 5.46 7.17 -16.33
CA PRO A 220 4.59 6.33 -15.53
C PRO A 220 3.82 5.30 -16.35
N GLY A 221 3.80 4.04 -15.89
CA GLY A 221 3.08 2.94 -16.53
C GLY A 221 3.75 2.34 -17.77
N THR A 222 5.03 2.63 -18.02
CA THR A 222 5.76 2.09 -19.18
C THR A 222 6.86 1.08 -18.81
N ASP A 223 6.84 0.60 -17.58
CA ASP A 223 7.82 -0.33 -17.02
C ASP A 223 7.90 -1.65 -17.79
N GLY A 224 6.76 -2.16 -18.27
CA GLY A 224 6.70 -3.37 -19.10
C GLY A 224 7.46 -3.22 -20.42
N ALA A 225 7.40 -2.04 -21.06
CA ALA A 225 8.16 -1.77 -22.27
C ALA A 225 9.67 -1.78 -22.01
N LEU A 226 10.11 -1.15 -20.91
CA LEU A 226 11.53 -1.19 -20.51
C LEU A 226 11.97 -2.63 -20.22
N ALA A 227 11.21 -3.38 -19.42
CA ALA A 227 11.55 -4.76 -19.09
C ALA A 227 11.64 -5.65 -20.33
N CYS A 228 10.69 -5.53 -21.27
CA CYS A 228 10.75 -6.27 -22.55
C CYS A 228 11.98 -5.94 -23.38
N ALA A 229 12.38 -4.67 -23.46
CA ALA A 229 13.58 -4.28 -24.17
C ALA A 229 14.88 -4.76 -23.49
N LEU A 230 14.91 -4.75 -22.14
CA LEU A 230 16.03 -5.36 -21.42
C LEU A 230 16.13 -6.85 -21.72
N MET A 231 15.00 -7.59 -21.66
CA MET A 231 14.93 -9.02 -21.98
C MET A 231 15.37 -9.30 -23.44
N HIS A 232 14.95 -8.45 -24.39
CA HIS A 232 15.39 -8.54 -25.78
C HIS A 232 16.91 -8.50 -25.91
N VAL A 233 17.57 -7.53 -25.25
CA VAL A 233 19.04 -7.41 -25.28
C VAL A 233 19.70 -8.59 -24.57
N LEU A 234 19.17 -9.05 -23.43
CA LEU A 234 19.69 -10.20 -22.72
C LEU A 234 19.72 -11.47 -23.60
N PHE A 235 18.68 -11.70 -24.37
CA PHE A 235 18.66 -12.82 -25.35
C PHE A 235 19.56 -12.58 -26.55
N ALA A 236 19.57 -11.38 -27.11
CA ALA A 236 20.32 -11.05 -28.32
C ALA A 236 21.84 -11.06 -28.09
N GLU A 237 22.31 -10.66 -26.93
CA GLU A 237 23.73 -10.56 -26.60
C GLU A 237 24.24 -11.74 -25.74
N GLY A 238 23.42 -12.80 -25.50
CA GLY A 238 23.85 -14.04 -24.87
C GLY A 238 24.01 -13.95 -23.35
N TYR A 239 23.29 -13.06 -22.67
CA TYR A 239 23.26 -12.98 -21.21
C TYR A 239 22.21 -13.89 -20.57
N ALA A 240 21.38 -14.56 -21.36
CA ALA A 240 20.38 -15.49 -20.86
C ALA A 240 21.06 -16.78 -20.35
N ASP A 241 20.58 -17.30 -19.21
CA ASP A 241 21.02 -18.59 -18.65
C ASP A 241 20.11 -19.69 -19.22
N ASP A 242 20.51 -20.29 -20.33
CA ASP A 242 19.70 -21.29 -21.03
C ASP A 242 19.41 -22.54 -20.18
N ASP A 243 20.35 -22.96 -19.32
CA ASP A 243 20.15 -24.09 -18.40
C ASP A 243 19.09 -23.78 -17.34
N TYR A 244 19.11 -22.57 -16.77
CA TYR A 244 18.10 -22.11 -15.83
C TYR A 244 16.72 -22.00 -16.50
N LEU A 245 16.67 -21.43 -17.69
CA LEU A 245 15.45 -21.28 -18.48
C LEU A 245 14.78 -22.64 -18.76
N GLN A 246 15.55 -23.63 -19.19
CA GLN A 246 15.02 -24.98 -19.47
C GLN A 246 14.52 -25.68 -18.20
N THR A 247 15.20 -25.49 -17.08
CA THR A 247 14.90 -26.17 -15.83
C THR A 247 13.71 -25.56 -15.12
N TYR A 248 13.70 -24.22 -14.98
CA TYR A 248 12.83 -23.51 -14.05
C TYR A 248 11.73 -22.66 -14.68
N THR A 249 11.63 -22.60 -16.02
CA THR A 249 10.62 -21.73 -16.66
C THR A 249 9.74 -22.44 -17.68
N ASP A 250 8.57 -21.88 -17.94
CA ASP A 250 7.72 -22.25 -19.06
C ASP A 250 8.15 -21.51 -20.34
N LYS A 251 7.90 -22.06 -21.49
CA LYS A 251 7.92 -21.40 -22.82
C LYS A 251 9.08 -20.43 -23.11
N PRO A 252 10.35 -20.72 -22.77
CA PRO A 252 11.45 -19.78 -23.00
C PRO A 252 11.71 -19.48 -24.48
N THR A 253 11.44 -20.43 -25.37
CA THR A 253 11.60 -20.26 -26.82
C THR A 253 10.58 -19.31 -27.41
N GLU A 254 9.31 -19.46 -27.02
CA GLU A 254 8.21 -18.57 -27.42
C GLU A 254 8.42 -17.16 -26.90
N LEU A 255 8.91 -17.01 -25.65
CA LEU A 255 9.27 -15.71 -25.09
C LEU A 255 10.35 -15.03 -25.93
N ARG A 256 11.46 -15.74 -26.24
CA ARG A 256 12.56 -15.21 -27.07
C ARG A 256 12.06 -14.74 -28.43
N GLN A 257 11.16 -15.51 -29.05
CA GLN A 257 10.55 -15.14 -30.32
C GLN A 257 9.64 -13.89 -30.17
N HIS A 258 8.80 -13.83 -29.17
CA HIS A 258 7.92 -12.70 -28.88
C HIS A 258 8.71 -11.40 -28.68
N LEU A 259 9.79 -11.47 -27.92
CA LEU A 259 10.63 -10.31 -27.61
C LEU A 259 11.49 -9.83 -28.77
N SER A 260 11.60 -10.57 -29.90
CA SER A 260 12.45 -10.18 -31.04
C SER A 260 12.12 -8.81 -31.61
N SER A 261 10.88 -8.36 -31.51
CA SER A 261 10.40 -7.04 -31.95
C SER A 261 10.46 -5.95 -30.88
N LYS A 262 10.71 -6.31 -29.61
CA LYS A 262 10.67 -5.39 -28.45
C LYS A 262 12.06 -4.74 -28.25
N THR A 263 12.54 -4.08 -29.26
CA THR A 263 13.91 -3.51 -29.28
C THR A 263 14.05 -2.29 -28.35
N PRO A 264 15.28 -1.92 -27.93
CA PRO A 264 15.51 -0.67 -27.22
C PRO A 264 14.97 0.58 -27.92
N ALA A 265 15.02 0.63 -29.27
CA ALA A 265 14.43 1.71 -30.06
C ALA A 265 12.88 1.76 -29.93
N TRP A 266 12.22 0.60 -29.87
CA TRP A 266 10.77 0.53 -29.59
C TRP A 266 10.47 1.02 -28.18
N ALA A 267 11.19 0.54 -27.16
CA ALA A 267 10.95 0.93 -25.79
C ALA A 267 11.27 2.41 -25.50
N SER A 268 12.31 2.96 -26.15
CA SER A 268 12.68 4.37 -26.02
C SER A 268 11.54 5.32 -26.38
N LYS A 269 10.79 5.02 -27.43
CA LYS A 269 9.62 5.80 -27.86
C LYS A 269 8.50 5.80 -26.81
N ILE A 270 8.32 4.68 -26.12
CA ILE A 270 7.26 4.49 -25.12
C ILE A 270 7.69 5.09 -23.77
N THR A 271 8.88 4.75 -23.33
CA THR A 271 9.37 5.07 -21.97
C THR A 271 9.94 6.48 -21.83
N GLY A 272 10.35 7.08 -22.96
CA GLY A 272 11.11 8.34 -22.95
C GLY A 272 12.59 8.19 -22.55
N ILE A 273 13.04 6.97 -22.30
CA ILE A 273 14.44 6.68 -21.95
C ILE A 273 15.28 6.59 -23.24
N PRO A 274 16.45 7.24 -23.34
CA PRO A 274 17.32 7.13 -24.49
C PRO A 274 17.70 5.67 -24.79
N GLU A 275 17.68 5.27 -26.04
CA GLU A 275 17.96 3.90 -26.48
C GLU A 275 19.30 3.37 -25.92
N GLN A 276 20.35 4.22 -25.92
CA GLN A 276 21.66 3.84 -25.41
C GLN A 276 21.66 3.54 -23.91
N GLU A 277 20.83 4.24 -23.13
CA GLU A 277 20.70 3.96 -21.70
C GLU A 277 20.03 2.60 -21.45
N ILE A 278 19.06 2.21 -22.29
CA ILE A 278 18.43 0.88 -22.24
C ILE A 278 19.48 -0.22 -22.52
N PHE A 279 20.31 -0.05 -23.57
CA PHE A 279 21.42 -0.98 -23.83
C PHE A 279 22.40 -1.06 -22.66
N ASN A 280 22.80 0.08 -22.10
CA ASN A 280 23.76 0.13 -21.00
C ASN A 280 23.21 -0.59 -19.76
N LEU A 281 21.93 -0.36 -19.42
CA LEU A 281 21.26 -1.03 -18.31
C LEU A 281 21.17 -2.55 -18.53
N ALA A 282 20.76 -2.98 -19.72
CA ALA A 282 20.64 -4.40 -20.05
C ALA A 282 21.99 -5.14 -19.97
N ARG A 283 23.06 -4.54 -20.52
CA ARG A 283 24.42 -5.10 -20.46
C ARG A 283 24.97 -5.16 -19.04
N LEU A 284 24.78 -4.10 -18.26
CA LEU A 284 25.21 -4.08 -16.86
C LEU A 284 24.46 -5.15 -16.04
N TYR A 285 23.15 -5.27 -16.23
CA TYR A 285 22.35 -6.28 -15.54
C TYR A 285 22.73 -7.69 -15.98
N GLY A 286 22.86 -7.94 -17.29
CA GLY A 286 23.20 -9.24 -17.86
C GLY A 286 24.61 -9.72 -17.50
N SER A 287 25.58 -8.82 -17.39
CA SER A 287 26.97 -9.15 -17.02
C SER A 287 27.19 -9.31 -15.51
N THR A 288 26.20 -8.97 -14.66
CA THR A 288 26.33 -9.01 -13.20
C THR A 288 25.47 -10.12 -12.59
N GLN A 289 26.07 -11.24 -12.21
CA GLN A 289 25.35 -12.39 -11.67
C GLN A 289 24.61 -12.11 -10.35
N LYS A 290 25.23 -11.35 -9.44
CA LYS A 290 24.63 -10.98 -8.15
C LYS A 290 23.85 -9.67 -8.27
N SER A 291 22.83 -9.70 -9.12
CA SER A 291 21.95 -8.57 -9.37
C SER A 291 20.66 -8.74 -8.57
N TYR A 292 20.37 -7.80 -7.70
CA TYR A 292 19.16 -7.79 -6.86
C TYR A 292 18.19 -6.70 -7.35
N ILE A 293 16.94 -7.08 -7.65
CA ILE A 293 15.89 -6.11 -7.99
C ILE A 293 14.96 -5.96 -6.78
N ARG A 294 14.96 -4.78 -6.14
CA ARG A 294 13.96 -4.40 -5.15
C ARG A 294 12.81 -3.71 -5.86
N VAL A 295 11.72 -4.45 -6.07
CA VAL A 295 10.54 -3.96 -6.77
C VAL A 295 9.62 -3.25 -5.79
N GLY A 296 9.31 -1.98 -6.06
CA GLY A 296 8.47 -1.13 -5.21
C GLY A 296 6.96 -1.31 -5.45
N TYR A 297 6.16 -0.61 -4.65
CA TYR A 297 4.70 -0.62 -4.78
C TYR A 297 4.17 0.40 -5.81
N GLY A 298 5.05 1.17 -6.45
CA GLY A 298 4.70 2.07 -7.55
C GLY A 298 4.00 1.37 -8.72
N PHE A 299 4.30 0.10 -8.94
CA PHE A 299 3.65 -0.73 -9.96
C PHE A 299 2.14 -0.87 -9.78
N SER A 300 1.62 -0.79 -8.57
CA SER A 300 0.17 -0.83 -8.32
C SER A 300 -0.56 0.46 -8.72
N ARG A 301 0.14 1.49 -9.19
CA ARG A 301 -0.44 2.82 -9.40
C ARG A 301 -0.89 3.08 -10.83
N SER A 302 -0.72 2.13 -11.74
CA SER A 302 -1.14 2.22 -13.13
C SER A 302 -2.00 1.02 -13.50
N ARG A 303 -2.92 1.19 -14.46
CA ARG A 303 -3.83 0.14 -14.96
C ARG A 303 -3.11 -1.14 -15.32
N ASN A 304 -1.98 -1.01 -15.99
CA ASN A 304 -1.14 -2.10 -16.47
C ASN A 304 -0.11 -2.60 -15.45
N GLY A 305 -0.28 -2.24 -14.18
CA GLY A 305 0.69 -2.54 -13.13
C GLY A 305 0.98 -4.03 -12.94
N ALA A 306 -0.02 -4.90 -13.10
CA ALA A 306 0.19 -6.34 -13.04
C ALA A 306 1.06 -6.85 -14.20
N ALA A 307 0.79 -6.42 -15.43
CA ALA A 307 1.61 -6.77 -16.59
C ALA A 307 3.03 -6.21 -16.48
N ASN A 308 3.18 -4.96 -16.01
CA ASN A 308 4.48 -4.33 -15.80
C ASN A 308 5.32 -5.07 -14.77
N LEU A 309 4.74 -5.41 -13.61
CA LEU A 309 5.49 -6.12 -12.58
C LEU A 309 5.86 -7.54 -13.01
N HIS A 310 4.95 -8.23 -13.68
CA HIS A 310 5.23 -9.55 -14.23
C HIS A 310 6.42 -9.50 -15.20
N ALA A 311 6.45 -8.51 -16.12
CA ALA A 311 7.57 -8.34 -17.04
C ALA A 311 8.91 -8.10 -16.32
N VAL A 312 8.92 -7.31 -15.23
CA VAL A 312 10.13 -7.09 -14.41
C VAL A 312 10.54 -8.36 -13.67
N ALA A 313 9.58 -9.14 -13.15
CA ALA A 313 9.84 -10.42 -12.48
C ALA A 313 10.44 -11.49 -13.42
N CYS A 314 10.27 -11.37 -14.73
CA CYS A 314 10.91 -12.24 -15.71
C CYS A 314 12.45 -12.04 -15.80
N LEU A 315 12.96 -10.87 -15.46
CA LEU A 315 14.39 -10.55 -15.62
C LEU A 315 15.32 -11.49 -14.87
N PRO A 316 15.13 -11.76 -13.54
CA PRO A 316 15.99 -12.70 -12.83
C PRO A 316 15.77 -14.16 -13.27
N ALA A 317 14.62 -14.50 -13.87
CA ALA A 317 14.41 -15.82 -14.48
C ALA A 317 15.22 -16.01 -15.76
N ILE A 318 15.39 -14.95 -16.56
CA ILE A 318 16.19 -15.01 -17.80
C ILE A 318 17.69 -15.13 -17.49
N THR A 319 18.19 -14.37 -16.53
CA THR A 319 19.62 -14.37 -16.19
C THR A 319 20.02 -15.46 -15.17
N GLY A 320 19.07 -16.20 -14.62
CA GLY A 320 19.32 -17.14 -13.52
C GLY A 320 19.81 -16.46 -12.25
N ALA A 321 19.52 -15.17 -12.03
CA ALA A 321 20.04 -14.40 -10.90
C ALA A 321 19.65 -14.99 -9.54
N TRP A 322 18.53 -15.71 -9.42
CA TRP A 322 18.13 -16.41 -8.20
C TRP A 322 19.09 -17.53 -7.76
N LYS A 323 19.98 -18.03 -8.64
CA LYS A 323 21.02 -19.00 -8.26
C LYS A 323 22.05 -18.43 -7.29
N TYR A 324 22.19 -17.12 -7.21
CA TYR A 324 23.31 -16.47 -6.53
C TYR A 324 22.85 -15.74 -5.27
N LYS A 325 23.52 -16.00 -4.14
CA LYS A 325 23.29 -15.22 -2.93
C LYS A 325 23.60 -13.74 -3.18
N GLY A 326 22.59 -12.89 -2.97
CA GLY A 326 22.63 -11.47 -3.33
C GLY A 326 22.12 -11.16 -4.74
N GLY A 327 21.60 -12.19 -5.45
CA GLY A 327 20.88 -12.03 -6.72
C GLY A 327 19.38 -12.24 -6.53
N GLY A 328 18.64 -12.15 -7.64
CA GLY A 328 17.18 -12.36 -7.66
C GLY A 328 16.35 -11.09 -7.52
N ALA A 329 15.16 -11.21 -6.97
CA ALA A 329 14.27 -10.07 -6.79
C ALA A 329 13.34 -10.26 -5.60
N LEU A 330 12.81 -9.12 -5.09
CA LEU A 330 11.78 -9.09 -4.05
C LEU A 330 10.76 -7.99 -4.32
N HIS A 331 9.48 -8.37 -4.33
CA HIS A 331 8.38 -7.42 -4.20
C HIS A 331 7.84 -7.40 -2.77
N SER A 332 7.33 -8.54 -2.25
CA SER A 332 6.79 -8.65 -0.90
C SER A 332 7.00 -10.06 -0.33
N ASN A 333 7.24 -10.15 0.97
CA ASN A 333 7.33 -11.42 1.72
C ASN A 333 6.09 -11.71 2.57
N SER A 334 4.98 -11.00 2.35
CA SER A 334 3.78 -11.15 3.20
C SER A 334 3.12 -12.52 3.14
N GLY A 335 3.38 -13.33 2.12
CA GLY A 335 2.83 -14.68 1.95
C GLY A 335 3.57 -15.79 2.67
N MET A 336 4.76 -15.53 3.27
CA MET A 336 5.62 -16.58 3.82
C MET A 336 5.32 -16.97 5.27
N TYR A 337 4.48 -16.21 5.98
CA TYR A 337 4.28 -16.40 7.42
C TYR A 337 3.34 -17.56 7.78
N PHE A 338 2.43 -17.93 6.86
CA PHE A 338 1.44 -19.00 7.05
C PHE A 338 0.64 -18.83 8.35
N ILE A 339 0.03 -17.66 8.53
CA ILE A 339 -0.83 -17.36 9.69
C ILE A 339 -2.28 -17.73 9.38
N ASP A 340 -2.85 -18.58 10.22
CA ASP A 340 -4.28 -18.86 10.23
C ASP A 340 -5.04 -17.69 10.85
N GLN A 341 -5.79 -16.97 10.03
CA GLN A 341 -6.57 -15.81 10.45
C GLN A 341 -8.06 -16.13 10.68
N THR A 342 -8.44 -17.41 10.68
CA THR A 342 -9.84 -17.83 10.81
C THR A 342 -10.51 -17.19 12.04
N LEU A 343 -9.84 -17.24 13.18
CA LEU A 343 -10.36 -16.67 14.42
C LEU A 343 -10.46 -15.13 14.38
N ILE A 344 -9.51 -14.45 13.75
CA ILE A 344 -9.51 -12.97 13.62
C ILE A 344 -10.64 -12.53 12.68
N MET A 345 -10.74 -13.19 11.51
CA MET A 345 -11.59 -12.75 10.41
C MET A 345 -12.96 -13.43 10.38
N GLY A 346 -13.16 -14.54 11.13
CA GLY A 346 -14.39 -15.33 11.06
C GLY A 346 -14.61 -15.99 9.70
N THR A 347 -13.55 -16.48 9.07
CA THR A 347 -13.61 -17.08 7.73
C THR A 347 -14.39 -18.39 7.68
N ASP A 348 -14.55 -19.06 8.83
CA ASP A 348 -15.42 -20.22 9.02
C ASP A 348 -16.93 -19.87 8.88
N PHE A 349 -17.29 -18.59 8.98
CA PHE A 349 -18.64 -18.07 8.72
C PHE A 349 -18.75 -17.41 7.33
N GLU A 350 -17.69 -17.40 6.53
CA GLU A 350 -17.70 -16.71 5.25
C GLU A 350 -18.68 -17.37 4.26
N ASN A 351 -19.62 -16.57 3.75
CA ASN A 351 -20.50 -16.94 2.67
C ASN A 351 -20.06 -16.25 1.36
N THR A 352 -19.47 -17.01 0.47
CA THR A 352 -18.94 -16.51 -0.82
C THR A 352 -20.03 -16.09 -1.81
N SER A 353 -21.32 -16.42 -1.56
CA SER A 353 -22.44 -15.95 -2.36
C SER A 353 -22.80 -14.48 -2.09
N ILE A 354 -22.36 -13.93 -0.94
CA ILE A 354 -22.52 -12.52 -0.62
C ILE A 354 -21.61 -11.71 -1.54
N ARG A 355 -22.17 -10.63 -2.11
CA ARG A 355 -21.41 -9.75 -3.00
C ARG A 355 -20.16 -9.18 -2.33
N SER A 356 -19.10 -8.98 -3.11
CA SER A 356 -17.91 -8.25 -2.71
C SER A 356 -17.88 -6.89 -3.37
N LEU A 357 -17.80 -5.82 -2.57
CA LEU A 357 -17.77 -4.43 -3.06
C LEU A 357 -16.31 -3.99 -3.19
N ASP A 358 -15.98 -3.39 -4.34
CA ASP A 358 -14.64 -2.88 -4.58
C ASP A 358 -14.40 -1.60 -3.76
N MET A 359 -13.46 -1.64 -2.83
CA MET A 359 -13.17 -0.50 -1.97
C MET A 359 -12.66 0.73 -2.72
N SER A 360 -12.02 0.58 -3.88
CA SER A 360 -11.57 1.70 -4.71
C SER A 360 -12.73 2.41 -5.41
N ARG A 361 -13.86 1.73 -5.54
CA ARG A 361 -15.10 2.20 -6.15
C ARG A 361 -16.11 2.76 -5.12
N ILE A 362 -15.68 3.04 -3.90
CA ILE A 362 -16.58 3.53 -2.83
C ILE A 362 -17.46 4.71 -3.30
N GLY A 363 -16.92 5.65 -4.06
CA GLY A 363 -17.69 6.77 -4.61
C GLY A 363 -18.85 6.29 -5.49
N ALA A 364 -18.62 5.34 -6.39
CA ALA A 364 -19.64 4.75 -7.27
C ALA A 364 -20.66 3.93 -6.46
N VAL A 365 -20.19 3.08 -5.55
CA VAL A 365 -21.06 2.27 -4.66
C VAL A 365 -22.00 3.16 -3.85
N LEU A 366 -21.49 4.20 -3.21
CA LEU A 366 -22.30 5.10 -2.39
C LEU A 366 -23.26 5.99 -3.20
N ASN A 367 -22.99 6.22 -4.49
CA ASN A 367 -23.92 6.90 -5.40
C ASN A 367 -24.87 5.93 -6.14
N ASN A 368 -24.87 4.64 -5.73
CA ASN A 368 -25.76 3.61 -6.27
C ASN A 368 -25.56 3.38 -7.78
N GLU A 369 -24.31 3.43 -8.27
CA GLU A 369 -24.00 3.02 -9.64
C GLU A 369 -24.27 1.51 -9.76
N GLU A 370 -25.24 1.12 -10.57
CA GLU A 370 -25.80 -0.23 -10.63
C GLU A 370 -24.74 -1.32 -10.87
N LYS A 371 -23.78 -1.04 -11.77
CA LYS A 371 -22.65 -1.96 -12.05
C LYS A 371 -21.75 -2.25 -10.85
N ASP A 372 -21.66 -1.31 -9.89
CA ASP A 372 -20.82 -1.42 -8.71
C ASP A 372 -21.56 -2.01 -7.50
N LEU A 373 -22.87 -2.23 -7.61
CA LEU A 373 -23.68 -2.90 -6.61
C LEU A 373 -23.80 -4.41 -6.83
N PHE A 374 -23.34 -4.94 -7.97
CA PHE A 374 -23.35 -6.36 -8.32
C PHE A 374 -24.73 -7.03 -8.12
N GLY A 375 -25.82 -6.30 -8.45
CA GLY A 375 -27.19 -6.79 -8.29
C GLY A 375 -27.75 -6.80 -6.86
N GLY A 376 -26.94 -6.40 -5.88
CA GLY A 376 -27.38 -6.32 -4.48
C GLY A 376 -28.02 -4.96 -4.13
N PRO A 377 -28.50 -4.79 -2.87
CA PRO A 377 -29.18 -3.59 -2.44
C PRO A 377 -28.24 -2.37 -2.35
N PRO A 378 -28.76 -1.13 -2.38
CA PRO A 378 -27.99 0.05 -2.03
C PRO A 378 -27.37 -0.06 -0.64
N VAL A 379 -26.14 0.47 -0.47
CA VAL A 379 -25.52 0.58 0.86
C VAL A 379 -26.27 1.67 1.67
N LYS A 380 -26.75 1.30 2.85
CA LYS A 380 -27.54 2.13 3.76
C LYS A 380 -26.90 2.32 5.14
N ALA A 381 -25.93 1.47 5.49
CA ALA A 381 -25.16 1.63 6.71
C ALA A 381 -23.69 1.22 6.51
N MET A 382 -22.78 1.91 7.20
CA MET A 382 -21.35 1.63 7.18
C MET A 382 -20.74 1.77 8.56
N ILE A 383 -19.74 0.94 8.85
CA ILE A 383 -18.74 1.21 9.88
C ILE A 383 -17.36 1.26 9.23
N MET A 384 -16.58 2.30 9.50
CA MET A 384 -15.26 2.51 8.94
C MET A 384 -14.19 2.44 10.02
N GLN A 385 -13.16 1.63 9.78
CA GLN A 385 -11.98 1.53 10.66
C GLN A 385 -10.69 1.61 9.83
N ASN A 386 -9.65 2.25 10.37
CA ASN A 386 -8.31 2.30 9.76
C ASN A 386 -8.26 2.94 8.37
N ILE A 387 -9.20 3.79 8.01
CA ILE A 387 -9.27 4.41 6.68
C ILE A 387 -9.96 5.78 6.70
N ASN A 388 -9.52 6.65 5.78
CA ASN A 388 -10.06 8.00 5.58
C ASN A 388 -10.42 8.22 4.09
N PRO A 389 -11.50 7.58 3.58
CA PRO A 389 -11.83 7.58 2.15
C PRO A 389 -12.12 8.97 1.57
N ALA A 390 -12.60 9.92 2.35
CA ALA A 390 -12.83 11.30 1.90
C ALA A 390 -11.55 12.02 1.42
N GLU A 391 -10.36 11.48 1.74
CA GLU A 391 -9.07 12.03 1.31
C GLU A 391 -8.28 11.02 0.46
N VAL A 392 -8.33 9.70 0.80
CA VAL A 392 -7.46 8.70 0.17
C VAL A 392 -8.07 7.98 -1.02
N ALA A 393 -9.40 7.90 -1.12
CA ALA A 393 -10.05 7.18 -2.22
C ALA A 393 -10.02 8.00 -3.53
N PRO A 394 -9.89 7.32 -4.68
CA PRO A 394 -9.95 8.01 -5.99
C PRO A 394 -11.36 8.56 -6.24
N ASP A 395 -11.48 9.50 -7.19
CA ASP A 395 -12.74 10.19 -7.51
C ASP A 395 -13.41 10.79 -6.28
N THR A 396 -12.61 11.55 -5.50
CA THR A 396 -13.02 12.14 -4.21
C THR A 396 -14.35 12.88 -4.29
N ASN A 397 -14.66 13.54 -5.41
CA ASN A 397 -15.92 14.26 -5.57
C ASN A 397 -17.15 13.34 -5.44
N LYS A 398 -17.09 12.13 -6.03
CA LYS A 398 -18.14 11.11 -5.85
C LYS A 398 -18.16 10.55 -4.43
N VAL A 399 -17.00 10.38 -3.82
CA VAL A 399 -16.89 9.90 -2.43
C VAL A 399 -17.58 10.87 -1.48
N LEU A 400 -17.27 12.17 -1.55
CA LEU A 400 -17.88 13.20 -0.72
C LEU A 400 -19.40 13.30 -0.94
N LYS A 401 -19.84 13.23 -2.20
CA LYS A 401 -21.28 13.20 -2.54
C LYS A 401 -21.99 11.99 -1.92
N GLY A 402 -21.35 10.82 -1.96
CA GLY A 402 -21.88 9.59 -1.38
C GLY A 402 -21.96 9.63 0.14
N LEU A 403 -20.91 10.11 0.81
CA LEU A 403 -20.86 10.25 2.26
C LEU A 403 -21.86 11.29 2.80
N ALA A 404 -22.17 12.32 2.01
CA ALA A 404 -23.15 13.37 2.39
C ALA A 404 -24.61 12.91 2.33
N ARG A 405 -24.90 11.67 1.90
CA ARG A 405 -26.27 11.15 1.84
C ARG A 405 -26.90 11.06 3.22
N GLU A 406 -28.08 11.65 3.39
CA GLU A 406 -28.87 11.61 4.64
C GLU A 406 -29.49 10.22 4.92
N ASP A 407 -29.66 9.39 3.87
CA ASP A 407 -30.18 8.02 3.97
C ASP A 407 -29.09 6.95 4.18
N LEU A 408 -27.83 7.37 4.35
CA LEU A 408 -26.70 6.53 4.69
C LEU A 408 -26.31 6.75 6.15
N PHE A 409 -26.45 5.74 6.98
CA PHE A 409 -25.95 5.78 8.36
C PHE A 409 -24.48 5.40 8.40
N THR A 410 -23.61 6.30 8.91
CA THR A 410 -22.15 6.12 8.89
C THR A 410 -21.56 6.19 10.28
N VAL A 411 -20.81 5.19 10.67
CA VAL A 411 -19.99 5.14 11.89
C VAL A 411 -18.52 5.19 11.50
N VAL A 412 -17.73 6.08 12.13
CA VAL A 412 -16.29 6.18 11.90
C VAL A 412 -15.53 6.01 13.21
N HIS A 413 -14.70 4.99 13.30
CA HIS A 413 -13.83 4.73 14.44
C HIS A 413 -12.41 5.21 14.12
N GLU A 414 -12.01 6.33 14.72
CA GLU A 414 -10.84 7.10 14.30
C GLU A 414 -10.10 7.74 15.50
N GLN A 415 -8.84 8.08 15.30
CA GLN A 415 -7.97 8.73 16.29
C GLN A 415 -8.12 10.26 16.29
N PHE A 416 -8.51 10.84 15.17
CA PHE A 416 -8.65 12.29 14.93
C PHE A 416 -9.92 12.59 14.17
N MET A 417 -10.40 13.83 14.23
CA MET A 417 -11.49 14.31 13.39
C MET A 417 -10.98 14.50 11.95
N THR A 418 -11.00 13.42 11.16
CA THR A 418 -10.63 13.39 9.74
C THR A 418 -11.76 13.97 8.87
N ASP A 419 -11.46 14.20 7.58
CA ASP A 419 -12.53 14.66 6.67
C ASP A 419 -13.63 13.60 6.51
N THR A 420 -13.31 12.30 6.56
CA THR A 420 -14.33 11.24 6.61
C THR A 420 -15.17 11.29 7.88
N ALA A 421 -14.54 11.50 9.04
CA ALA A 421 -15.24 11.55 10.33
C ALA A 421 -16.28 12.68 10.39
N LYS A 422 -16.07 13.79 9.66
CA LYS A 422 -17.05 14.90 9.60
C LYS A 422 -18.37 14.51 8.93
N TYR A 423 -18.40 13.45 8.11
CA TYR A 423 -19.61 12.93 7.46
C TYR A 423 -20.27 11.80 8.26
N ALA A 424 -19.70 11.39 9.39
CA ALA A 424 -20.24 10.32 10.19
C ALA A 424 -21.47 10.78 11.01
N ASP A 425 -22.42 9.87 11.25
CA ASP A 425 -23.50 10.06 12.22
C ASP A 425 -22.97 9.83 13.64
N ILE A 426 -22.05 8.87 13.79
CA ILE A 426 -21.35 8.57 15.05
C ILE A 426 -19.84 8.46 14.80
N VAL A 427 -19.06 9.16 15.63
CA VAL A 427 -17.61 9.05 15.66
C VAL A 427 -17.18 8.40 16.97
N LEU A 428 -16.39 7.34 16.87
CA LEU A 428 -15.88 6.57 18.02
C LEU A 428 -14.37 6.83 18.20
N PRO A 429 -13.87 7.06 19.43
CA PRO A 429 -12.46 7.33 19.68
C PRO A 429 -11.62 6.04 19.68
N ALA A 430 -10.62 5.99 18.81
CA ALA A 430 -9.74 4.83 18.64
C ALA A 430 -8.43 4.95 19.41
N THR A 431 -7.95 3.81 19.94
CA THR A 431 -6.61 3.67 20.49
C THR A 431 -5.54 3.80 19.40
N MET A 432 -4.31 4.12 19.83
CA MET A 432 -3.10 4.00 19.03
C MET A 432 -2.37 2.69 19.32
N PHE A 433 -1.46 2.27 18.44
CA PHE A 433 -0.80 0.96 18.53
C PHE A 433 -0.02 0.69 19.82
N LEU A 434 0.36 1.72 20.55
CA LEU A 434 1.02 1.58 21.87
C LEU A 434 0.04 1.37 23.01
N GLU A 435 -1.26 1.51 22.74
CA GLU A 435 -2.36 1.43 23.72
C GLU A 435 -3.15 0.11 23.59
N HIS A 436 -2.75 -0.81 22.68
CA HIS A 436 -3.40 -2.11 22.48
C HIS A 436 -2.39 -3.19 22.07
N GLU A 437 -2.82 -4.44 22.10
CA GLU A 437 -2.07 -5.61 21.68
C GLU A 437 -2.34 -5.92 20.21
N ASP A 438 -1.34 -6.49 19.52
CA ASP A 438 -1.49 -6.94 18.13
C ASP A 438 -0.37 -7.88 17.68
N ILE A 439 -0.51 -8.43 16.47
CA ILE A 439 0.48 -9.27 15.78
C ILE A 439 0.76 -8.68 14.39
N TYR A 440 2.04 -8.64 14.01
CA TYR A 440 2.51 -8.01 12.78
C TYR A 440 3.29 -8.98 11.91
N ARG A 441 2.90 -9.08 10.64
CA ARG A 441 3.62 -9.77 9.56
C ARG A 441 4.01 -8.76 8.47
N PRO A 442 5.24 -8.27 8.45
CA PRO A 442 5.69 -7.29 7.45
C PRO A 442 5.84 -7.89 6.05
N GLY A 443 5.63 -7.06 5.01
CA GLY A 443 5.85 -7.48 3.64
C GLY A 443 7.29 -7.28 3.14
N GLY A 444 8.15 -6.64 3.89
CA GLY A 444 9.51 -6.29 3.46
C GLY A 444 10.63 -6.96 4.23
N HIS A 445 10.33 -7.85 5.16
CA HIS A 445 11.29 -8.71 5.87
C HIS A 445 10.57 -9.94 6.44
N MET A 446 11.22 -10.77 7.23
CA MET A 446 10.73 -12.09 7.65
C MET A 446 10.42 -12.22 9.13
N TYR A 447 10.47 -11.14 9.90
CA TYR A 447 10.24 -11.19 11.34
C TYR A 447 8.76 -11.05 11.70
N LEU A 448 8.17 -12.12 12.22
CA LEU A 448 6.85 -12.09 12.87
C LEU A 448 7.00 -11.48 14.26
N GLN A 449 6.11 -10.58 14.65
CA GLN A 449 6.20 -9.86 15.93
C GLN A 449 4.82 -9.83 16.58
N ALA A 450 4.76 -10.09 17.89
CA ALA A 450 3.59 -9.86 18.74
C ALA A 450 3.93 -8.79 19.78
N THR A 451 3.04 -7.84 19.99
CA THR A 451 3.29 -6.72 20.91
C THR A 451 2.20 -6.57 21.94
N ARG A 452 2.62 -6.39 23.19
CA ARG A 452 1.74 -5.91 24.26
C ARG A 452 1.61 -4.39 24.18
N LYS A 453 0.54 -3.87 24.81
CA LYS A 453 0.43 -2.42 25.00
C LYS A 453 1.61 -1.88 25.82
N VAL A 454 2.09 -0.70 25.49
CA VAL A 454 3.15 0.01 26.19
C VAL A 454 2.58 0.95 27.26
N ILE A 455 1.48 1.61 26.92
CA ILE A 455 0.76 2.56 27.79
C ILE A 455 -0.73 2.23 27.80
N GLU A 456 -1.43 2.74 28.80
CA GLU A 456 -2.89 2.61 28.89
C GLU A 456 -3.58 3.49 27.84
N PRO A 457 -4.78 3.08 27.36
CA PRO A 457 -5.59 3.88 26.45
C PRO A 457 -5.84 5.29 26.95
N LEU A 458 -5.82 6.26 26.04
CA LEU A 458 -6.15 7.65 26.36
C LEU A 458 -7.64 7.78 26.63
N ALA A 459 -8.02 8.28 27.81
CA ALA A 459 -9.42 8.51 28.19
C ALA A 459 -10.34 7.31 27.87
N ASP A 460 -11.43 7.51 27.14
CA ASP A 460 -12.40 6.47 26.75
C ASP A 460 -12.11 5.80 25.41
N CYS A 461 -10.89 5.92 24.88
CA CYS A 461 -10.54 5.27 23.61
C CYS A 461 -10.61 3.74 23.71
N ARG A 462 -11.15 3.08 22.70
CA ARG A 462 -11.22 1.62 22.60
C ARG A 462 -10.47 1.13 21.37
N SER A 463 -9.96 -0.11 21.45
CA SER A 463 -9.32 -0.76 20.31
C SER A 463 -10.33 -1.16 19.24
N ASN A 464 -9.85 -1.38 18.01
CA ASN A 464 -10.73 -1.86 16.94
C ASN A 464 -11.35 -3.21 17.28
N HIS A 465 -10.55 -4.09 17.90
CA HIS A 465 -11.02 -5.39 18.37
C HIS A 465 -12.16 -5.25 19.39
N ASP A 466 -12.02 -4.38 20.40
CA ASP A 466 -13.04 -4.19 21.43
C ASP A 466 -14.35 -3.67 20.83
N VAL A 467 -14.26 -2.71 19.90
CA VAL A 467 -15.46 -2.14 19.23
C VAL A 467 -16.16 -3.18 18.38
N ILE A 468 -15.44 -3.96 17.57
CA ILE A 468 -16.03 -4.99 16.71
C ILE A 468 -16.62 -6.13 17.54
N SER A 469 -15.93 -6.56 18.59
CA SER A 469 -16.40 -7.61 19.49
C SER A 469 -17.68 -7.22 20.23
N GLU A 470 -17.75 -5.99 20.75
CA GLU A 470 -18.95 -5.48 21.41
C GLU A 470 -20.13 -5.35 20.45
N LEU A 471 -19.90 -4.82 19.24
CA LEU A 471 -20.95 -4.77 18.20
C LEU A 471 -21.40 -6.18 17.81
N GLY A 472 -20.48 -7.11 17.62
CA GLY A 472 -20.81 -8.51 17.31
C GLY A 472 -21.72 -9.12 18.38
N ARG A 473 -21.35 -9.01 19.67
CA ARG A 473 -22.15 -9.51 20.79
C ARG A 473 -23.57 -8.89 20.83
N ARG A 474 -23.68 -7.56 20.72
CA ARG A 474 -25.00 -6.86 20.73
C ARG A 474 -25.85 -7.17 19.51
N LEU A 475 -25.24 -7.54 18.38
CA LEU A 475 -25.94 -8.01 17.18
C LEU A 475 -26.30 -9.49 17.23
N GLY A 476 -25.82 -10.24 18.24
CA GLY A 476 -26.13 -11.65 18.44
C GLY A 476 -25.10 -12.64 17.90
N SER A 477 -23.87 -12.19 17.67
CA SER A 477 -22.76 -13.06 17.29
C SER A 477 -22.50 -14.13 18.34
N THR A 478 -22.27 -15.37 17.89
CA THR A 478 -21.80 -16.49 18.72
C THR A 478 -20.37 -16.86 18.40
N HIS A 479 -19.69 -16.13 17.53
CA HIS A 479 -18.32 -16.40 17.15
C HIS A 479 -17.37 -16.21 18.35
N PRO A 480 -16.49 -17.19 18.65
CA PRO A 480 -15.65 -17.16 19.85
C PRO A 480 -14.72 -15.92 19.91
N GLY A 481 -14.27 -15.42 18.75
CA GLY A 481 -13.45 -14.21 18.65
C GLY A 481 -14.10 -12.93 19.18
N ASP A 482 -15.41 -12.89 19.38
CA ASP A 482 -16.11 -11.75 19.97
C ASP A 482 -16.16 -11.79 21.50
N TYR A 483 -15.69 -12.89 22.11
CA TYR A 483 -15.72 -13.16 23.56
C TYR A 483 -14.33 -13.28 24.19
N MET A 484 -13.28 -12.94 23.48
CA MET A 484 -11.91 -12.99 24.00
C MET A 484 -11.22 -11.62 23.89
N SER A 485 -10.21 -11.42 24.70
CA SER A 485 -9.33 -10.24 24.63
C SER A 485 -8.47 -10.27 23.37
N ALA A 486 -7.90 -9.10 23.00
CA ALA A 486 -6.97 -9.01 21.88
C ALA A 486 -5.75 -9.92 22.07
N TRP A 487 -5.21 -10.03 23.32
CA TRP A 487 -4.08 -10.89 23.60
C TRP A 487 -4.40 -12.39 23.51
N GLU A 488 -5.57 -12.80 23.98
CA GLU A 488 -6.04 -14.18 23.79
C GLU A 488 -6.24 -14.49 22.29
N MET A 489 -6.76 -13.54 21.51
CA MET A 489 -6.88 -13.64 20.05
C MET A 489 -5.51 -13.84 19.40
N VAL A 490 -4.51 -13.01 19.76
CA VAL A 490 -3.12 -13.15 19.30
C VAL A 490 -2.58 -14.53 19.64
N ASN A 491 -2.75 -14.96 20.91
CA ASN A 491 -2.23 -16.26 21.36
C ASN A 491 -2.86 -17.44 20.59
N GLN A 492 -4.18 -17.49 20.48
CA GLN A 492 -4.86 -18.57 19.78
C GLN A 492 -4.55 -18.60 18.28
N THR A 493 -4.43 -17.43 17.64
CA THR A 493 -4.01 -17.31 16.24
C THR A 493 -2.60 -17.85 16.02
N LEU A 494 -1.65 -17.53 16.90
CA LEU A 494 -0.28 -18.04 16.83
C LEU A 494 -0.22 -19.54 17.02
N VAL A 495 -0.89 -20.08 18.04
CA VAL A 495 -0.93 -21.51 18.33
C VAL A 495 -1.58 -22.28 17.16
N ALA A 496 -2.72 -21.81 16.63
CA ALA A 496 -3.36 -22.41 15.46
C ALA A 496 -2.45 -22.40 14.21
N SER A 497 -1.55 -21.43 14.12
CA SER A 497 -0.57 -21.30 13.04
C SER A 497 0.71 -22.12 13.26
N GLY A 498 0.79 -22.92 14.34
CA GLY A 498 2.00 -23.68 14.68
C GLY A 498 3.18 -22.81 15.08
N LYS A 499 2.93 -21.61 15.62
CA LYS A 499 3.93 -20.66 16.09
C LYS A 499 4.03 -20.72 17.63
N PRO A 500 5.09 -20.12 18.24
CA PRO A 500 5.16 -19.94 19.69
C PRO A 500 3.93 -19.21 20.24
N THR A 501 3.62 -19.41 21.51
CA THR A 501 2.56 -18.66 22.20
C THR A 501 2.82 -17.15 22.13
N ALA A 502 1.79 -16.36 22.38
CA ALA A 502 1.92 -14.90 22.37
C ALA A 502 2.96 -14.41 23.41
N ASP A 503 3.00 -15.03 24.59
CA ASP A 503 3.96 -14.67 25.65
C ASP A 503 5.39 -15.03 25.25
N GLU A 504 5.60 -16.24 24.74
CA GLU A 504 6.93 -16.66 24.23
C GLU A 504 7.40 -15.74 23.11
N LEU A 505 6.52 -15.40 22.15
CA LEU A 505 6.91 -14.50 21.05
C LEU A 505 7.19 -13.08 21.54
N ALA A 506 6.44 -12.57 22.50
CA ALA A 506 6.70 -11.27 23.11
C ALA A 506 8.04 -11.22 23.86
N ASP A 507 8.39 -12.29 24.57
CA ASP A 507 9.68 -12.44 25.28
C ASP A 507 10.85 -12.56 24.27
N MET A 508 10.65 -13.27 23.16
CA MET A 508 11.60 -13.34 22.04
C MET A 508 11.70 -12.01 21.27
N ARG A 509 10.69 -11.15 21.34
CA ARG A 509 10.50 -9.87 20.62
C ARG A 509 10.18 -10.03 19.13
N TRP A 510 10.70 -11.03 18.45
CA TRP A 510 10.43 -11.40 17.07
C TRP A 510 10.80 -12.86 16.81
N LEU A 511 10.11 -13.47 15.86
CA LEU A 511 10.42 -14.79 15.33
C LEU A 511 10.89 -14.63 13.88
N ASP A 512 12.08 -15.12 13.56
CA ASP A 512 12.55 -15.21 12.17
C ASP A 512 11.80 -16.35 11.46
N CYS A 513 10.97 -15.97 10.49
CA CYS A 513 10.21 -16.89 9.66
C CYS A 513 10.85 -17.09 8.27
N SER A 514 12.13 -16.77 8.11
CA SER A 514 12.83 -16.93 6.84
C SER A 514 12.66 -18.34 6.28
N LEU A 515 12.43 -18.41 5.00
CA LEU A 515 12.54 -19.65 4.25
C LEU A 515 14.02 -20.04 4.09
N SER A 516 14.30 -21.30 3.72
CA SER A 516 15.62 -21.68 3.27
C SER A 516 16.07 -20.81 2.09
N ASN A 517 17.37 -20.68 1.86
CA ASN A 517 17.86 -19.93 0.70
C ASN A 517 17.31 -20.52 -0.62
N GLU A 518 17.17 -21.83 -0.67
CA GLU A 518 16.67 -22.55 -1.84
C GLU A 518 15.20 -22.24 -2.08
N ASP A 519 14.36 -22.21 -1.05
CA ASP A 519 12.92 -21.91 -1.17
C ASP A 519 12.67 -20.42 -1.44
N ALA A 520 13.41 -19.52 -0.75
CA ALA A 520 13.28 -18.09 -0.95
C ALA A 520 13.69 -17.65 -2.37
N ASN A 521 14.63 -18.37 -3.00
CA ASN A 521 15.14 -18.13 -4.34
C ASN A 521 14.62 -19.11 -5.39
N PHE A 522 13.57 -19.87 -5.07
CA PHE A 522 12.87 -20.79 -5.99
C PHE A 522 13.77 -21.89 -6.62
N LEU A 523 14.86 -22.25 -5.96
CA LEU A 523 15.77 -23.33 -6.47
C LEU A 523 15.20 -24.74 -6.26
N ASN A 524 14.21 -24.89 -5.40
CA ASN A 524 13.40 -26.10 -5.25
C ASN A 524 12.16 -26.11 -6.17
N GLY A 525 12.05 -25.13 -7.07
CA GLY A 525 10.92 -24.88 -7.94
C GLY A 525 10.06 -23.70 -7.50
N PHE A 526 9.26 -23.18 -8.41
CA PHE A 526 8.29 -22.12 -8.17
C PHE A 526 6.99 -22.68 -7.58
N ASN A 527 6.24 -21.89 -6.86
CA ASN A 527 4.98 -22.34 -6.23
C ASN A 527 3.79 -22.27 -7.21
N THR A 528 4.03 -22.71 -8.42
CA THR A 528 3.08 -22.87 -9.52
C THR A 528 2.71 -24.33 -9.69
N PRO A 529 1.62 -24.70 -10.38
CA PRO A 529 1.19 -26.09 -10.51
C PRO A 529 2.23 -27.05 -11.15
N ASP A 530 3.12 -26.53 -11.99
CA ASP A 530 4.18 -27.28 -12.65
C ASP A 530 5.58 -27.04 -12.08
N GLY A 531 5.69 -26.26 -11.01
CA GLY A 531 6.96 -25.90 -10.36
C GLY A 531 7.82 -24.92 -11.13
N LYS A 532 7.29 -24.26 -12.16
CA LYS A 532 8.04 -23.37 -13.05
C LYS A 532 7.61 -21.91 -12.93
N PHE A 533 8.53 -21.00 -13.22
CA PHE A 533 8.18 -19.59 -13.45
C PHE A 533 7.36 -19.47 -14.73
N HIS A 534 6.20 -18.83 -14.66
CA HIS A 534 5.33 -18.66 -15.83
C HIS A 534 5.60 -17.36 -16.56
N PHE A 535 6.19 -17.41 -17.73
CA PHE A 535 6.25 -16.30 -18.68
C PHE A 535 4.89 -16.04 -19.34
N ALA A 536 4.06 -17.10 -19.44
CA ALA A 536 2.72 -17.05 -20.02
C ALA A 536 1.66 -17.46 -18.97
N PRO A 537 1.41 -16.64 -17.95
CA PRO A 537 0.47 -17.00 -16.90
C PRO A 537 -0.97 -17.03 -17.39
N ASN A 538 -1.81 -17.82 -16.74
CA ASN A 538 -3.25 -17.78 -16.94
C ASN A 538 -3.86 -16.64 -16.10
N TRP A 539 -4.00 -15.46 -16.69
CA TRP A 539 -4.50 -14.29 -16.00
C TRP A 539 -5.93 -14.44 -15.45
N ALA A 540 -6.77 -15.26 -16.09
CA ALA A 540 -8.14 -15.49 -15.65
C ALA A 540 -8.23 -16.13 -14.24
N THR A 541 -7.16 -16.74 -13.74
CA THR A 541 -7.10 -17.27 -12.36
C THR A 541 -6.99 -16.17 -11.29
N PHE A 542 -6.66 -14.94 -11.70
CA PHE A 542 -6.45 -13.79 -10.81
C PHE A 542 -7.60 -12.79 -10.81
N GLY A 543 -8.57 -12.95 -11.71
CA GLY A 543 -9.71 -12.05 -11.83
C GLY A 543 -10.24 -11.99 -13.26
N ASP A 544 -11.19 -11.08 -13.48
CA ASP A 544 -11.71 -10.82 -14.81
C ASP A 544 -10.70 -9.98 -15.62
N ASP A 545 -10.03 -10.64 -16.58
CA ASP A 545 -9.02 -9.98 -17.42
C ASP A 545 -9.63 -9.17 -18.57
N LEU A 546 -10.93 -9.28 -18.81
CA LEU A 546 -11.63 -8.65 -19.92
C LEU A 546 -10.95 -8.87 -21.30
N GLY A 547 -10.08 -9.87 -21.39
CA GLY A 547 -9.28 -10.15 -22.59
C GLY A 547 -8.18 -9.12 -22.89
N VAL A 548 -7.83 -8.26 -21.94
CA VAL A 548 -6.82 -7.20 -22.14
C VAL A 548 -5.41 -7.60 -21.68
N MET A 549 -5.29 -8.64 -20.85
CA MET A 549 -3.98 -9.08 -20.33
C MET A 549 -3.14 -9.77 -21.41
N PRO A 550 -1.82 -9.49 -21.48
CA PRO A 550 -0.96 -10.02 -22.53
C PRO A 550 -0.65 -11.49 -22.28
N LYS A 551 -0.56 -12.29 -23.34
CA LYS A 551 -0.17 -13.73 -23.25
C LYS A 551 1.29 -13.95 -22.86
N MET A 552 2.16 -13.00 -23.17
CA MET A 552 3.58 -12.93 -22.85
C MET A 552 3.88 -11.53 -22.31
N PRO A 553 5.00 -11.30 -21.59
CA PRO A 553 5.38 -9.97 -21.14
C PRO A 553 5.32 -8.95 -22.28
N ASP A 554 4.56 -7.88 -22.08
CA ASP A 554 4.39 -6.83 -23.07
C ASP A 554 4.02 -5.49 -22.40
N HIS A 555 3.99 -4.43 -23.21
CA HIS A 555 3.45 -3.14 -22.80
C HIS A 555 1.95 -3.09 -23.10
N LEU A 556 1.18 -2.69 -22.10
CA LEU A 556 -0.22 -2.32 -22.24
C LEU A 556 -0.36 -0.80 -22.10
N GLU A 557 -1.30 -0.23 -22.84
CA GLU A 557 -1.63 1.19 -22.76
C GLU A 557 -2.23 1.55 -21.40
N ASN A 558 -2.04 2.78 -20.97
CA ASN A 558 -2.61 3.33 -19.74
C ASN A 558 -4.11 3.64 -19.91
N ILE A 559 -4.84 3.82 -18.81
CA ILE A 559 -6.27 4.16 -18.85
C ILE A 559 -6.48 5.56 -19.46
N ASP A 560 -5.77 6.56 -18.91
CA ASP A 560 -5.84 7.93 -19.38
C ASP A 560 -4.67 8.20 -20.34
N GLU A 561 -4.95 8.39 -21.59
CA GLU A 561 -3.93 8.79 -22.57
C GLU A 561 -3.54 10.26 -22.40
N VAL A 562 -2.26 10.55 -22.60
CA VAL A 562 -1.77 11.92 -22.73
C VAL A 562 -2.16 12.41 -24.13
N THR A 563 -2.90 13.53 -24.20
CA THR A 563 -3.42 14.14 -25.42
C THR A 563 -3.08 15.62 -25.49
N ASP A 564 -3.40 16.30 -26.57
CA ASP A 564 -3.24 17.76 -26.65
C ASP A 564 -4.10 18.52 -25.63
N ILE A 565 -5.22 17.92 -25.18
CA ILE A 565 -6.10 18.52 -24.16
C ILE A 565 -5.54 18.27 -22.75
N TYR A 566 -5.01 17.07 -22.49
CA TYR A 566 -4.41 16.64 -21.22
C TYR A 566 -2.94 16.25 -21.43
N PRO A 567 -2.02 17.23 -21.63
CA PRO A 567 -0.67 16.96 -22.11
C PRO A 567 0.30 16.45 -21.03
N TYR A 568 -0.15 16.28 -19.79
CA TYR A 568 0.73 15.88 -18.70
C TYR A 568 0.20 14.66 -17.95
N ARG A 569 1.11 13.78 -17.53
CA ARG A 569 0.85 12.63 -16.63
C ARG A 569 1.04 13.08 -15.17
N LEU A 570 -0.01 12.95 -14.35
CA LEU A 570 0.05 13.21 -12.92
C LEU A 570 0.56 11.97 -12.16
N VAL A 571 1.51 12.17 -11.25
CA VAL A 571 1.99 11.19 -10.28
C VAL A 571 1.69 11.71 -8.88
N THR A 572 0.84 10.99 -8.13
CA THR A 572 0.51 11.31 -6.73
C THR A 572 1.41 10.51 -5.78
N ALA A 573 2.67 10.92 -5.68
CA ALA A 573 3.70 10.18 -4.95
C ALA A 573 3.55 10.30 -3.42
N PRO A 574 4.08 9.33 -2.62
CA PRO A 574 4.10 9.44 -1.17
C PRO A 574 5.03 10.56 -0.68
N ALA A 575 4.57 11.40 0.25
CA ALA A 575 5.42 12.37 0.92
C ALA A 575 6.38 11.72 1.93
N ARG A 576 7.49 12.39 2.22
CA ARG A 576 8.48 11.90 3.17
C ARG A 576 7.99 11.88 4.61
N ARG A 577 7.14 12.84 5.02
CA ARG A 577 6.68 13.03 6.40
C ARG A 577 5.25 12.58 6.66
N PHE A 578 4.48 12.35 5.61
CA PHE A 578 3.16 11.73 5.69
C PHE A 578 3.20 10.26 5.27
N LEU A 579 2.25 9.49 5.73
CA LEU A 579 1.96 8.17 5.21
C LEU A 579 0.47 8.13 4.89
N ASN A 580 0.13 8.27 3.62
CA ASN A 580 -1.21 8.61 3.19
C ASN A 580 -1.71 9.82 4.01
N THR A 581 -2.84 9.72 4.73
CA THR A 581 -3.32 10.77 5.63
C THR A 581 -2.81 10.66 7.08
N SER A 582 -2.03 9.63 7.41
CA SER A 582 -1.37 9.54 8.71
C SER A 582 -0.25 10.57 8.84
N PHE A 583 -0.09 11.15 10.02
CA PHE A 583 0.86 12.23 10.38
C PHE A 583 0.49 13.61 9.83
N THR A 584 -0.61 13.79 9.10
CA THR A 584 -1.11 15.10 8.68
C THR A 584 -1.66 15.95 9.84
N ALA A 585 -1.86 15.35 11.02
CA ALA A 585 -2.16 16.05 12.26
C ALA A 585 -0.91 16.39 13.10
N SER A 586 0.29 15.93 12.72
CA SER A 586 1.53 16.13 13.48
C SER A 586 2.17 17.48 13.10
N PRO A 587 2.35 18.43 14.05
CA PRO A 587 2.87 19.78 13.75
C PRO A 587 4.23 19.77 13.07
N SER A 588 5.15 18.92 13.52
CA SER A 588 6.50 18.85 12.94
C SER A 588 6.49 18.28 11.50
N SER A 589 5.56 17.39 11.18
CA SER A 589 5.40 16.86 9.82
C SER A 589 4.87 17.93 8.86
N ILE A 590 3.79 18.63 9.26
CA ILE A 590 3.21 19.74 8.48
C ILE A 590 4.24 20.85 8.24
N ALA A 591 4.96 21.29 9.29
CA ALA A 591 5.95 22.36 9.17
C ALA A 591 7.08 22.01 8.18
N LYS A 592 7.45 20.74 8.07
CA LYS A 592 8.53 20.28 7.16
C LYS A 592 8.06 20.03 5.73
N GLU A 593 6.83 19.56 5.55
CA GLU A 593 6.26 19.37 4.21
C GLU A 593 5.76 20.69 3.61
N GLY A 594 5.35 21.65 4.47
CA GLY A 594 4.93 23.00 4.09
C GLY A 594 3.50 23.03 3.54
N ARG A 595 3.32 22.87 2.24
CA ARG A 595 2.03 22.98 1.53
C ARG A 595 2.00 22.09 0.27
N PRO A 596 0.82 21.78 -0.29
CA PRO A 596 0.72 21.04 -1.55
C PRO A 596 1.49 21.78 -2.68
N ARG A 597 2.42 21.06 -3.33
CA ARG A 597 3.25 21.57 -4.43
C ARG A 597 3.22 20.62 -5.61
N ALA A 598 3.26 21.17 -6.82
CA ALA A 598 3.46 20.42 -8.05
C ALA A 598 4.90 20.60 -8.52
N MET A 599 5.65 19.50 -8.59
CA MET A 599 6.95 19.44 -9.27
C MET A 599 6.68 19.46 -10.77
N ILE A 600 7.23 20.45 -11.46
CA ILE A 600 7.02 20.70 -12.89
C ILE A 600 8.39 20.97 -13.51
N HIS A 601 8.67 20.38 -14.68
CA HIS A 601 9.93 20.59 -15.38
C HIS A 601 10.16 22.10 -15.66
N PRO A 602 11.38 22.64 -15.48
CA PRO A 602 11.68 24.06 -15.67
C PRO A 602 11.25 24.60 -17.04
N ASP A 603 11.48 23.87 -18.13
CA ASP A 603 11.07 24.29 -19.47
C ASP A 603 9.54 24.46 -19.60
N ILE A 604 8.76 23.68 -18.85
CA ILE A 604 7.30 23.82 -18.81
C ILE A 604 6.91 25.03 -17.95
N CYS A 605 7.61 25.26 -16.84
CA CYS A 605 7.42 26.46 -16.03
C CYS A 605 7.66 27.73 -16.87
N ASP A 606 8.74 27.77 -17.65
CA ASP A 606 9.06 28.88 -18.54
C ASP A 606 8.00 29.05 -19.65
N LYS A 607 7.56 27.96 -20.27
CA LYS A 607 6.48 27.98 -21.27
C LYS A 607 5.17 28.54 -20.73
N LEU A 608 4.85 28.23 -19.45
CA LEU A 608 3.64 28.72 -18.79
C LEU A 608 3.82 30.08 -18.10
N GLY A 609 5.04 30.63 -18.06
CA GLY A 609 5.34 31.89 -17.38
C GLY A 609 5.19 31.82 -15.87
N VAL A 610 5.40 30.67 -15.25
CA VAL A 610 5.26 30.44 -13.81
C VAL A 610 6.61 30.18 -13.15
N LYS A 611 6.73 30.54 -11.85
CA LYS A 611 7.96 30.40 -11.05
C LYS A 611 7.67 29.71 -9.73
N GLU A 612 8.73 29.34 -9.00
CA GLU A 612 8.64 28.78 -7.65
C GLU A 612 7.62 29.52 -6.79
N GLY A 613 6.73 28.77 -6.18
CA GLY A 613 5.70 29.26 -5.29
C GLY A 613 4.50 29.94 -5.96
N ASN A 614 4.49 30.13 -7.27
CA ASN A 614 3.29 30.61 -7.97
C ASN A 614 2.16 29.60 -7.83
N ARG A 615 0.93 30.06 -7.88
CA ARG A 615 -0.25 29.19 -7.93
C ARG A 615 -0.42 28.64 -9.33
N ILE A 616 -0.83 27.38 -9.42
CA ILE A 616 -1.16 26.72 -10.67
C ILE A 616 -2.36 25.80 -10.46
N ARG A 617 -3.27 25.75 -11.43
CA ARG A 617 -4.41 24.85 -11.45
C ARG A 617 -4.08 23.61 -12.27
N LEU A 618 -4.26 22.45 -11.66
CA LEU A 618 -4.25 21.14 -12.30
C LEU A 618 -5.69 20.71 -12.51
N GLY A 619 -6.01 20.10 -13.65
CA GLY A 619 -7.37 19.63 -13.88
C GLY A 619 -7.53 18.61 -15.01
N ASN A 620 -8.66 17.95 -14.98
CA ASN A 620 -9.20 17.08 -16.03
C ASN A 620 -10.74 17.05 -15.94
N ASP A 621 -11.40 16.10 -16.62
CA ASP A 621 -12.87 16.00 -16.62
C ASP A 621 -13.48 15.64 -15.26
N ARG A 622 -12.67 15.08 -14.31
CA ARG A 622 -13.13 14.69 -12.98
C ARG A 622 -13.14 15.85 -11.98
N GLY A 623 -12.21 16.80 -12.14
CA GLY A 623 -12.12 17.92 -11.20
C GLY A 623 -10.92 18.83 -11.45
N THR A 624 -10.72 19.74 -10.50
CA THR A 624 -9.57 20.66 -10.47
C THR A 624 -9.02 20.82 -9.06
N VAL A 625 -7.72 21.13 -8.97
CA VAL A 625 -7.07 21.53 -7.73
C VAL A 625 -6.09 22.67 -7.99
N VAL A 626 -5.95 23.58 -7.02
CA VAL A 626 -4.93 24.64 -7.04
C VAL A 626 -3.82 24.26 -6.08
N VAL A 627 -2.58 24.23 -6.59
CA VAL A 627 -1.37 23.92 -5.84
C VAL A 627 -0.28 24.96 -6.14
N HIS A 628 0.90 24.82 -5.53
CA HIS A 628 2.01 25.75 -5.75
C HIS A 628 3.09 25.10 -6.63
N VAL A 629 3.61 25.87 -7.57
CA VAL A 629 4.66 25.42 -8.49
C VAL A 629 5.97 25.18 -7.72
N HIS A 630 6.62 24.08 -8.03
CA HIS A 630 7.99 23.76 -7.65
C HIS A 630 8.74 23.33 -8.92
N PRO A 631 9.57 24.20 -9.55
CA PRO A 631 10.38 23.82 -10.70
C PRO A 631 11.35 22.72 -10.31
N PHE A 632 11.31 21.61 -11.06
CA PHE A 632 12.09 20.41 -10.74
C PHE A 632 12.54 19.72 -12.04
N ASP A 633 13.85 19.54 -12.21
CA ASP A 633 14.46 18.96 -13.40
C ASP A 633 14.66 17.44 -13.36
N GLY A 634 14.32 16.84 -12.21
CA GLY A 634 14.46 15.41 -11.99
C GLY A 634 13.29 14.54 -12.50
N LEU A 635 12.58 14.98 -13.54
CA LEU A 635 11.45 14.26 -14.17
C LEU A 635 11.38 14.58 -15.67
N GLN A 636 10.61 13.78 -16.43
CA GLN A 636 10.35 14.06 -17.84
C GLN A 636 9.40 15.26 -17.99
N LYS A 637 9.47 15.97 -19.13
CA LYS A 637 8.71 17.23 -19.36
C LYS A 637 7.19 17.04 -19.36
N ASP A 638 6.73 15.86 -19.67
CA ASP A 638 5.30 15.49 -19.68
C ASP A 638 4.79 14.88 -18.37
N VAL A 639 5.62 14.88 -17.32
CA VAL A 639 5.29 14.37 -15.98
C VAL A 639 5.14 15.52 -14.97
N VAL A 640 4.11 15.44 -14.13
CA VAL A 640 3.87 16.35 -13.00
C VAL A 640 3.73 15.53 -11.73
N VAL A 641 4.45 15.87 -10.67
CA VAL A 641 4.41 15.14 -9.40
C VAL A 641 3.84 16.01 -8.30
N VAL A 642 2.86 15.46 -7.55
CA VAL A 642 2.35 16.03 -6.31
C VAL A 642 2.56 15.04 -5.18
N GLU A 643 3.42 15.37 -4.22
CA GLU A 643 3.71 14.48 -3.09
C GLU A 643 2.72 14.64 -1.94
N GLY A 644 2.27 13.51 -1.42
CA GLY A 644 1.46 13.39 -0.21
C GLY A 644 -0.05 13.51 -0.44
N VAL A 645 -0.77 12.74 0.36
CA VAL A 645 -2.22 12.90 0.50
C VAL A 645 -2.45 13.95 1.60
N TRP A 646 -2.64 15.19 1.18
CA TRP A 646 -2.93 16.31 2.06
C TRP A 646 -4.41 16.34 2.44
N PRO A 647 -4.76 16.79 3.66
CA PRO A 647 -6.16 17.04 4.01
C PRO A 647 -6.84 17.99 3.00
N ASN A 648 -8.09 17.74 2.71
CA ASN A 648 -8.85 18.55 1.73
C ASN A 648 -8.77 20.06 2.00
N LYS A 649 -8.79 20.46 3.28
CA LYS A 649 -8.63 21.86 3.71
C LYS A 649 -7.28 22.50 3.37
N ALA A 650 -6.27 21.73 2.96
CA ALA A 650 -4.98 22.27 2.53
C ALA A 650 -5.01 22.80 1.09
N PHE A 651 -6.07 22.48 0.34
CA PHE A 651 -6.32 22.95 -1.01
C PHE A 651 -7.29 24.14 -0.98
N GLU A 652 -7.09 25.13 -1.85
CA GLU A 652 -7.89 26.35 -1.87
C GLU A 652 -9.39 26.12 -2.10
N GLU A 653 -9.73 25.09 -2.87
CA GLU A 653 -11.11 24.73 -3.20
C GLU A 653 -11.72 23.71 -2.24
N GLY A 654 -10.98 23.31 -1.19
CA GLY A 654 -11.46 22.41 -0.16
C GLY A 654 -11.60 20.96 -0.61
N VAL A 655 -10.99 20.56 -1.75
CA VAL A 655 -10.96 19.18 -2.26
C VAL A 655 -9.53 18.82 -2.68
N GLY A 656 -9.09 17.62 -2.31
CA GLY A 656 -7.71 17.17 -2.48
C GLY A 656 -7.40 16.58 -3.85
N ILE A 657 -6.14 16.17 -4.01
CA ILE A 657 -5.56 15.71 -5.29
C ILE A 657 -6.31 14.52 -5.89
N ASN A 658 -6.92 13.66 -5.09
CA ASN A 658 -7.66 12.49 -5.56
C ASN A 658 -9.01 12.84 -6.23
N SER A 659 -9.41 14.10 -6.28
CA SER A 659 -10.48 14.57 -7.17
C SER A 659 -10.13 14.44 -8.66
N LEU A 660 -8.82 14.33 -8.98
CA LEU A 660 -8.31 14.16 -10.34
C LEU A 660 -8.12 12.69 -10.73
N THR A 661 -7.97 11.79 -9.75
CA THR A 661 -7.63 10.38 -10.02
C THR A 661 -8.86 9.57 -10.40
N SER A 662 -8.68 8.61 -11.34
CA SER A 662 -9.73 7.70 -11.75
C SER A 662 -9.98 6.61 -10.72
N ALA A 663 -11.25 6.25 -10.53
CA ALA A 663 -11.65 5.04 -9.81
C ALA A 663 -11.84 3.83 -10.75
N ASP A 664 -11.45 3.92 -12.02
CA ASP A 664 -11.52 2.78 -12.93
C ASP A 664 -10.53 1.69 -12.52
N ARG A 665 -10.97 0.45 -12.69
CA ARG A 665 -10.24 -0.73 -12.21
C ARG A 665 -9.08 -1.07 -13.12
N GLY A 666 -7.92 -1.37 -12.54
CA GLY A 666 -6.82 -2.03 -13.23
C GLY A 666 -7.08 -3.54 -13.40
N SER A 667 -6.56 -4.14 -14.48
CA SER A 667 -6.72 -5.58 -14.75
C SER A 667 -5.53 -6.38 -14.20
N PRO A 668 -5.74 -7.69 -13.84
CA PRO A 668 -7.02 -8.42 -13.86
C PRO A 668 -7.77 -8.34 -12.53
N ALA A 669 -7.09 -8.03 -11.41
CA ALA A 669 -7.60 -8.20 -10.05
C ALA A 669 -8.30 -6.95 -9.47
N GLY A 670 -8.53 -5.92 -10.27
CA GLY A 670 -8.93 -4.60 -9.77
C GLY A 670 -7.76 -3.84 -9.14
N GLY A 671 -7.96 -2.56 -8.88
CA GLY A 671 -6.95 -1.71 -8.23
C GLY A 671 -7.11 -0.25 -8.59
N ALA A 672 -6.86 0.63 -7.60
CA ALA A 672 -6.86 2.07 -7.82
C ALA A 672 -5.59 2.51 -8.54
N VAL A 673 -5.74 3.28 -9.61
CA VAL A 673 -4.68 3.60 -10.58
C VAL A 673 -4.23 5.06 -10.47
N PHE A 674 -3.76 5.46 -9.30
CA PHE A 674 -3.46 6.85 -8.93
C PHE A 674 -2.47 7.59 -9.85
N HIS A 675 -1.54 6.90 -10.54
CA HIS A 675 -0.58 7.49 -11.47
C HIS A 675 -1.04 7.38 -12.94
N ASP A 676 -2.19 6.77 -13.18
CA ASP A 676 -2.78 6.65 -14.52
C ASP A 676 -3.81 7.76 -14.70
N THR A 677 -3.33 9.00 -14.69
CA THR A 677 -4.14 10.22 -14.68
C THR A 677 -3.51 11.26 -15.60
N ALA A 678 -4.22 11.63 -16.67
CA ALA A 678 -3.83 12.73 -17.55
C ALA A 678 -4.48 14.04 -17.09
N ILE A 679 -3.72 15.14 -17.17
CA ILE A 679 -4.13 16.47 -16.70
C ILE A 679 -3.67 17.58 -17.64
N TRP A 680 -4.33 18.74 -17.52
CA TRP A 680 -3.84 20.02 -18.01
C TRP A 680 -3.31 20.89 -16.87
N LEU A 681 -2.46 21.89 -17.20
CA LEU A 681 -1.97 22.94 -16.33
C LEU A 681 -2.45 24.30 -16.82
N ARG A 682 -3.00 25.16 -15.94
CA ARG A 682 -3.49 26.51 -16.27
C ARG A 682 -3.23 27.47 -15.12
N SER A 683 -3.21 28.77 -15.42
CA SER A 683 -3.28 29.80 -14.38
C SER A 683 -4.57 29.66 -13.58
N PRO A 684 -4.56 29.87 -12.24
CA PRO A 684 -5.74 29.79 -11.38
C PRO A 684 -6.83 30.78 -11.76
#